data_df068809b33263f7144bb5296fa22e73
#
_entry.id   df068809b33263f7144bb5296fa22e73
#
_cell.length_a   1.000
_cell.length_b   1.000
_cell.length_c   1.000
_cell.angle_alpha   90.00
_cell.angle_beta   90.00
_cell.angle_gamma   90.00
#
_symmetry.space_group_name_H-M   'P 1'
#
loop_
_entity.id
_entity.type
_entity.pdbx_description
1 polymer ?
#
loop_
_entity_poly.entity_id
_entity_poly.type
_entity_poly.pdbx_seq_one_letter_code
_entity_poly.pdbx_strand_id
1 'polypeptide(L)'
;MGHRRTRIRHQAYIRVIHRIWTSYGRVTHNEFNDSFRRARAHMSHHNLAAIPYVSQQTFSYYYRKYCQLQHIHRRSYRWIKNHLLNDIQDGRIDTNLREQGMMDLLRAALIRQKIIVPAPDVLRRLVRSARMELTGQRREQRIMNLEQSLGIVLDDVPAIQRFRAAQELLRYPPAWRGKANLQTMARESKIMAELADVIRANNLPIEKIVASPMLRDRQDLVERLRPSYLTRREHLAIVESLPFYLVGRWRDARDVVLACLVRKARLLRYNLKKLNESYVRDASLSFLEQASPRFGALHRAVVKSLATGSIDGLRRHRAFLAELEREGIGLAERTVYYRLLSGRGGYVRKMARKLENIPFEAHDPRAKAVITILPEVFRFAPFRVPVPESTAAGLSFLAVPIAELKRRKIFETVVIMTLADLVWSGRVTVPGSVRYRNRWSDVPALQSTREQDSGRAHWIADLRRRLEAAAGRFRQYAKEHTVLRDGRLHVPRARYTHGDEGDDEEERSIVPSHPPVRLPLIDIVDLMREVHGATGLLDAFQLDGPAPHRLPDDERRELAVAVLIGDGLNLGLKEVSRSIGHGFRLGRLRNFAANYVISRKLRAASARVIAMWDKLGLGLPWGSGRACSVDGRVVRSNSKNIFSSYHRRKGKVGVTIYWVVRDDYLASSVRIIGNQEWESWYVLDDLQQPTGEKPLEVSTGDTHGQHLAAWGLADLIGKRLTVRFRQLGTVKLYGLRNGRWCGIQGVKTIDWNLLRRASPSLHRLAAAVRKGDVVPSEVLRVWNLYDENGINVMEALRELGKVPRTEFILEYARDPAFREEIHNNCQRAETWNSFQDAVFFGNGGRVATNSPRRRDEMGFAMGLVMNCIVFHNAWKWGSKLRKVEGATPVVWSHVRFHGRYKFTKRRHPSEKSKEVL
;
A
#
# COMPACT_ATOMS: atom_id res chain seq x y z
N MET A 1 73.44 4.46 -52.06
CA MET A 1 72.59 3.40 -51.53
C MET A 1 72.21 3.64 -50.04
N GLY A 2 73.07 4.19 -49.22
CA GLY A 2 72.75 4.40 -47.76
C GLY A 2 71.57 5.27 -47.48
N HIS A 3 71.41 6.46 -48.10
CA HIS A 3 70.29 7.39 -47.91
C HIS A 3 68.91 6.81 -48.28
N ARG A 4 68.82 6.00 -49.31
CA ARG A 4 67.58 5.36 -49.76
C ARG A 4 67.07 4.32 -48.73
N ARG A 5 67.99 3.52 -48.17
CA ARG A 5 67.71 2.52 -47.11
C ARG A 5 67.23 3.18 -45.79
N THR A 6 67.83 4.28 -45.40
CA THR A 6 67.46 5.08 -44.22
C THR A 6 66.06 5.68 -44.39
N ARG A 7 65.74 6.21 -45.57
CA ARG A 7 64.39 6.77 -45.89
C ARG A 7 63.30 5.71 -45.84
N ILE A 8 63.54 4.53 -46.30
CA ILE A 8 62.57 3.41 -46.26
C ILE A 8 62.31 2.92 -44.83
N ARG A 9 63.36 2.81 -43.99
CA ARG A 9 63.20 2.50 -42.57
C ARG A 9 62.40 3.56 -41.86
N HIS A 10 62.63 4.83 -42.10
CA HIS A 10 61.87 5.96 -41.59
C HIS A 10 60.37 5.83 -41.89
N GLN A 11 60.05 5.55 -43.12
CA GLN A 11 58.64 5.41 -43.58
C GLN A 11 57.97 4.19 -42.92
N ALA A 12 58.66 3.06 -42.77
CA ALA A 12 58.16 1.86 -42.13
C ALA A 12 57.84 2.11 -40.63
N TYR A 13 58.72 2.75 -39.89
CA TYR A 13 58.49 3.06 -38.47
C TYR A 13 57.31 4.02 -38.28
N ILE A 14 57.22 5.08 -39.11
CA ILE A 14 56.10 6.01 -39.06
C ILE A 14 54.77 5.35 -39.42
N ARG A 15 54.75 4.43 -40.38
CA ARG A 15 53.53 3.65 -40.73
C ARG A 15 53.07 2.74 -39.57
N VAL A 16 53.95 2.06 -38.91
CA VAL A 16 53.64 1.20 -37.75
C VAL A 16 53.12 2.07 -36.60
N ILE A 17 53.79 3.18 -36.31
CA ILE A 17 53.34 4.11 -35.30
C ILE A 17 51.94 4.66 -35.65
N HIS A 18 51.71 5.08 -36.89
CA HIS A 18 50.43 5.60 -37.37
C HIS A 18 49.32 4.55 -37.17
N ARG A 19 49.56 3.31 -37.56
CA ARG A 19 48.58 2.21 -37.43
C ARG A 19 48.17 1.93 -36.00
N ILE A 20 49.15 1.95 -35.07
CA ILE A 20 48.85 1.76 -33.62
C ILE A 20 48.14 3.00 -33.08
N TRP A 21 48.62 4.20 -33.46
CA TRP A 21 48.00 5.45 -33.03
C TRP A 21 46.52 5.55 -33.44
N THR A 22 46.20 5.26 -34.66
CA THR A 22 44.80 5.35 -35.15
C THR A 22 43.85 4.42 -34.42
N SER A 23 44.39 3.29 -33.90
CA SER A 23 43.60 2.31 -33.15
C SER A 23 43.48 2.63 -31.65
N TYR A 24 44.54 3.14 -31.05
CA TYR A 24 44.65 3.22 -29.58
C TYR A 24 44.92 4.64 -29.07
N GLY A 25 45.25 5.61 -29.94
CA GLY A 25 45.58 7.01 -29.58
C GLY A 25 46.86 7.16 -28.74
N ARG A 26 47.64 6.11 -28.67
CA ARG A 26 48.97 6.06 -28.02
C ARG A 26 49.78 4.94 -28.65
N VAL A 27 51.09 4.98 -28.44
CA VAL A 27 51.99 3.91 -28.86
C VAL A 27 53.03 3.68 -27.76
N THR A 28 53.14 2.48 -27.27
CA THR A 28 54.20 2.05 -26.36
C THR A 28 55.32 1.38 -27.11
N HIS A 29 56.54 1.35 -26.53
CA HIS A 29 57.69 0.71 -27.11
C HIS A 29 57.46 -0.80 -27.38
N ASN A 30 56.79 -1.49 -26.46
CA ASN A 30 56.48 -2.92 -26.62
C ASN A 30 55.45 -3.15 -27.75
N GLU A 31 54.35 -2.39 -27.76
CA GLU A 31 53.33 -2.48 -28.80
C GLU A 31 53.90 -2.14 -30.20
N PHE A 32 54.81 -1.19 -30.25
CA PHE A 32 55.54 -0.87 -31.49
C PHE A 32 56.39 -2.05 -31.95
N ASN A 33 57.24 -2.62 -31.05
CA ASN A 33 58.09 -3.72 -31.43
C ASN A 33 57.31 -4.96 -31.84
N ASP A 34 56.20 -5.30 -31.15
CA ASP A 34 55.33 -6.42 -31.52
C ASP A 34 54.63 -6.22 -32.85
N SER A 35 54.14 -5.01 -33.13
CA SER A 35 53.55 -4.66 -34.42
C SER A 35 54.58 -4.55 -35.53
N PHE A 36 55.77 -4.08 -35.22
CA PHE A 36 56.87 -4.03 -36.17
C PHE A 36 57.39 -5.43 -36.52
N ARG A 37 57.45 -6.33 -35.53
CA ARG A 37 57.82 -7.76 -35.73
C ARG A 37 56.81 -8.48 -36.65
N ARG A 38 55.52 -8.22 -36.50
CA ARG A 38 54.49 -8.76 -37.40
C ARG A 38 54.52 -8.14 -38.79
N ALA A 39 54.72 -6.82 -38.89
CA ALA A 39 54.75 -6.13 -40.17
C ALA A 39 56.00 -6.50 -41.01
N ARG A 40 57.17 -6.81 -40.36
CA ARG A 40 58.38 -7.17 -41.06
C ARG A 40 58.30 -8.49 -41.83
N ALA A 41 57.45 -9.43 -41.37
CA ALA A 41 57.22 -10.68 -42.07
C ALA A 41 56.67 -10.49 -43.48
N HIS A 42 55.98 -9.37 -43.75
CA HIS A 42 55.43 -9.00 -45.06
C HIS A 42 56.33 -8.01 -45.85
N MET A 43 57.51 -7.67 -45.32
CA MET A 43 58.43 -6.69 -45.91
C MET A 43 59.75 -7.31 -46.35
N SER A 44 59.73 -8.53 -46.96
CA SER A 44 60.86 -9.35 -47.31
C SER A 44 61.89 -8.72 -48.27
N HIS A 45 61.52 -7.67 -49.01
CA HIS A 45 62.40 -7.07 -50.04
C HIS A 45 63.37 -5.94 -49.55
N HIS A 46 63.43 -5.62 -48.26
CA HIS A 46 64.11 -4.39 -47.80
C HIS A 46 65.15 -4.55 -46.67
N ASN A 47 65.70 -5.71 -46.40
CA ASN A 47 66.67 -5.94 -45.27
C ASN A 47 66.15 -5.45 -43.88
N LEU A 48 64.85 -5.19 -43.72
CA LEU A 48 64.20 -4.86 -42.46
C LEU A 48 64.03 -6.12 -41.60
N ALA A 49 64.03 -7.29 -42.25
CA ALA A 49 63.95 -8.58 -41.57
C ALA A 49 65.12 -8.85 -40.61
N ALA A 50 66.29 -8.23 -40.82
CA ALA A 50 67.46 -8.35 -39.95
C ALA A 50 67.37 -7.55 -38.61
N ILE A 51 66.37 -6.68 -38.41
CA ILE A 51 66.29 -5.90 -37.18
C ILE A 51 65.32 -6.61 -36.23
N PRO A 52 65.86 -7.33 -35.24
CA PRO A 52 64.99 -8.12 -34.33
C PRO A 52 64.23 -7.25 -33.34
N TYR A 53 64.75 -6.09 -32.97
CA TYR A 53 64.23 -5.20 -31.94
C TYR A 53 64.62 -3.74 -32.20
N VAL A 54 63.71 -2.83 -31.95
CA VAL A 54 63.99 -1.37 -32.06
C VAL A 54 64.21 -0.84 -30.62
N SER A 55 65.34 -0.21 -30.39
CA SER A 55 65.65 0.36 -29.09
C SER A 55 64.68 1.39 -28.59
N GLN A 56 64.58 1.58 -27.28
CA GLN A 56 63.70 2.59 -26.66
C GLN A 56 64.04 4.02 -27.18
N GLN A 57 65.30 4.31 -27.40
CA GLN A 57 65.75 5.61 -27.91
C GLN A 57 65.29 5.83 -29.36
N THR A 58 65.45 4.86 -30.22
CA THR A 58 65.01 4.88 -31.62
C THR A 58 63.49 5.02 -31.68
N PHE A 59 62.75 4.23 -30.91
CA PHE A 59 61.32 4.35 -30.81
C PHE A 59 60.88 5.75 -30.35
N SER A 60 61.47 6.25 -29.27
CA SER A 60 61.12 7.58 -28.71
C SER A 60 61.41 8.72 -29.71
N TYR A 61 62.49 8.63 -30.47
CA TYR A 61 62.77 9.57 -31.56
C TYR A 61 61.67 9.59 -32.65
N TYR A 62 61.32 8.41 -33.19
CA TYR A 62 60.29 8.31 -34.25
C TYR A 62 58.89 8.63 -33.74
N TYR A 63 58.60 8.26 -32.57
CA TYR A 63 57.29 8.57 -31.96
C TYR A 63 57.15 10.07 -31.72
N ARG A 64 58.15 10.73 -31.20
CA ARG A 64 58.21 12.19 -31.05
C ARG A 64 58.10 12.89 -32.40
N LYS A 65 58.83 12.44 -33.41
CA LYS A 65 58.77 12.98 -34.75
C LYS A 65 57.37 12.77 -35.39
N TYR A 66 56.78 11.59 -35.19
CA TYR A 66 55.41 11.32 -35.62
C TYR A 66 54.38 12.27 -34.98
N CYS A 67 54.49 12.46 -33.67
CA CYS A 67 53.61 13.39 -32.96
C CYS A 67 53.75 14.82 -33.45
N GLN A 68 54.98 15.26 -33.74
CA GLN A 68 55.21 16.62 -34.34
C GLN A 68 54.60 16.72 -35.71
N LEU A 69 54.82 15.76 -36.62
CA LEU A 69 54.31 15.77 -37.98
C LEU A 69 52.76 15.70 -38.05
N GLN A 70 52.12 15.06 -37.09
CA GLN A 70 50.66 14.93 -37.02
C GLN A 70 49.99 15.96 -36.10
N HIS A 71 50.80 16.89 -35.53
CA HIS A 71 50.28 17.90 -34.57
C HIS A 71 49.56 17.25 -33.38
N ILE A 72 50.10 16.17 -32.83
CA ILE A 72 49.56 15.44 -31.70
C ILE A 72 50.03 16.10 -30.42
N HIS A 73 49.11 16.39 -29.51
CA HIS A 73 49.40 17.10 -28.26
C HIS A 73 49.25 16.21 -27.03
N ARG A 74 50.08 16.43 -26.04
CA ARG A 74 49.91 15.85 -24.70
C ARG A 74 49.16 16.84 -23.83
N ARG A 75 48.08 16.41 -23.22
CA ARG A 75 47.28 17.20 -22.26
C ARG A 75 47.42 16.63 -20.85
N SER A 76 47.26 17.48 -19.84
CA SER A 76 47.27 17.06 -18.44
C SER A 76 46.04 16.18 -18.14
N TYR A 77 46.17 15.26 -17.17
CA TYR A 77 45.06 14.42 -16.74
C TYR A 77 43.87 15.23 -16.21
N ARG A 78 44.13 16.40 -15.58
CA ARG A 78 43.09 17.35 -15.15
C ARG A 78 42.31 17.90 -16.34
N TRP A 79 43.00 18.29 -17.40
CA TRP A 79 42.39 18.76 -18.64
C TRP A 79 41.52 17.68 -19.28
N ILE A 80 42.00 16.44 -19.36
CA ILE A 80 41.26 15.30 -19.93
C ILE A 80 39.99 15.01 -19.11
N LYS A 81 40.11 15.07 -17.76
CA LYS A 81 38.94 14.88 -16.87
C LYS A 81 37.91 15.98 -17.07
N ASN A 82 38.33 17.25 -17.11
CA ASN A 82 37.41 18.39 -17.33
C ASN A 82 36.77 18.34 -18.73
N HIS A 83 37.48 17.88 -19.76
CA HIS A 83 36.93 17.65 -21.08
C HIS A 83 35.83 16.57 -21.05
N LEU A 84 36.06 15.47 -20.34
CA LEU A 84 35.05 14.44 -20.15
C LEU A 84 33.82 14.99 -19.39
N LEU A 85 34.03 15.83 -18.35
CA LEU A 85 32.94 16.47 -17.62
C LEU A 85 32.11 17.37 -18.52
N ASN A 86 32.73 18.19 -19.34
CA ASN A 86 32.04 19.04 -20.33
C ASN A 86 31.27 18.21 -21.37
N ASP A 87 31.88 17.15 -21.91
CA ASP A 87 31.21 16.27 -22.89
C ASP A 87 30.00 15.55 -22.32
N ILE A 88 30.00 15.29 -21.00
CA ILE A 88 28.84 14.72 -20.31
C ILE A 88 27.78 15.81 -20.06
N GLN A 89 28.18 17.01 -19.63
CA GLN A 89 27.27 18.14 -19.39
C GLN A 89 26.58 18.58 -20.71
N ASP A 90 27.29 18.56 -21.81
CA ASP A 90 26.78 18.88 -23.14
C ASP A 90 25.99 17.74 -23.80
N GLY A 91 25.80 16.61 -23.09
CA GLY A 91 25.05 15.44 -23.56
C GLY A 91 25.77 14.62 -24.64
N ARG A 92 27.02 14.94 -24.96
CA ARG A 92 27.84 14.20 -25.97
C ARG A 92 28.26 12.81 -25.49
N ILE A 93 28.32 12.60 -24.16
CA ILE A 93 28.58 11.31 -23.53
C ILE A 93 27.47 11.04 -22.51
N ASP A 94 26.69 9.98 -22.73
CA ASP A 94 25.66 9.57 -21.79
C ASP A 94 26.25 8.98 -20.50
N THR A 95 25.82 9.52 -19.37
CA THR A 95 26.22 9.03 -18.03
C THR A 95 25.70 7.63 -17.71
N ASN A 96 24.72 7.13 -18.46
CA ASN A 96 24.17 5.79 -18.32
C ASN A 96 25.05 4.71 -18.93
N LEU A 97 26.02 5.07 -19.76
CA LEU A 97 26.95 4.12 -20.33
C LEU A 97 27.76 3.39 -19.26
N ARG A 98 28.12 2.14 -19.55
CA ARG A 98 29.09 1.39 -18.74
C ARG A 98 30.43 2.11 -18.74
N GLU A 99 31.27 1.88 -17.71
CA GLU A 99 32.59 2.47 -17.59
C GLU A 99 33.43 2.26 -18.85
N GLN A 100 33.39 1.07 -19.43
CA GLN A 100 34.10 0.77 -20.67
C GLN A 100 33.58 1.59 -21.85
N GLY A 101 32.26 1.74 -22.01
CA GLY A 101 31.68 2.56 -23.08
C GLY A 101 32.05 4.04 -22.98
N MET A 102 32.10 4.59 -21.77
CA MET A 102 32.60 5.97 -21.54
C MET A 102 34.08 6.09 -21.84
N MET A 103 34.89 5.08 -21.50
CA MET A 103 36.30 5.04 -21.85
C MET A 103 36.50 5.00 -23.35
N ASP A 104 35.68 4.24 -24.08
CA ASP A 104 35.80 4.09 -25.54
C ASP A 104 35.38 5.39 -26.26
N LEU A 105 34.31 6.05 -25.79
CA LEU A 105 33.90 7.36 -26.35
C LEU A 105 34.95 8.45 -26.07
N LEU A 106 35.44 8.50 -24.82
CA LEU A 106 36.50 9.46 -24.45
C LEU A 106 37.76 9.21 -25.25
N ARG A 107 38.17 7.95 -25.46
CA ARG A 107 39.30 7.58 -26.33
C ARG A 107 39.10 8.09 -27.75
N ALA A 108 37.94 7.84 -28.34
CA ALA A 108 37.61 8.26 -29.69
C ALA A 108 37.63 9.80 -29.84
N ALA A 109 37.11 10.54 -28.81
CA ALA A 109 37.16 11.98 -28.78
C ALA A 109 38.60 12.52 -28.72
N LEU A 110 39.44 11.96 -27.84
CA LEU A 110 40.83 12.35 -27.70
C LEU A 110 41.62 12.09 -28.99
N ILE A 111 41.41 10.95 -29.66
CA ILE A 111 42.04 10.61 -30.94
C ILE A 111 41.62 11.62 -32.01
N ARG A 112 40.34 11.95 -32.11
CA ARG A 112 39.83 12.95 -33.08
C ARG A 112 40.47 14.32 -32.85
N GLN A 113 40.70 14.71 -31.61
CA GLN A 113 41.34 15.97 -31.23
C GLN A 113 42.90 15.90 -31.28
N LYS A 114 43.44 14.80 -31.75
CA LYS A 114 44.88 14.57 -31.81
C LYS A 114 45.58 14.72 -30.46
N ILE A 115 44.96 14.15 -29.40
CA ILE A 115 45.48 14.15 -28.03
C ILE A 115 45.95 12.74 -27.67
N ILE A 116 47.12 12.66 -27.05
CA ILE A 116 47.64 11.35 -26.56
C ILE A 116 46.70 10.75 -25.51
N VAL A 117 46.16 9.58 -25.82
CA VAL A 117 45.27 8.85 -24.91
C VAL A 117 46.08 8.27 -23.72
N PRO A 118 45.65 8.50 -22.45
CA PRO A 118 46.29 7.89 -21.28
C PRO A 118 46.26 6.36 -21.33
N ALA A 119 47.09 5.73 -20.50
CA ALA A 119 47.00 4.29 -20.29
C ALA A 119 45.63 3.83 -19.80
N PRO A 120 45.15 2.61 -20.12
CA PRO A 120 43.79 2.17 -19.82
C PRO A 120 43.42 2.26 -18.34
N ASP A 121 44.37 1.97 -17.44
CA ASP A 121 44.21 2.09 -15.99
C ASP A 121 44.06 3.55 -15.51
N VAL A 122 44.83 4.48 -16.15
CA VAL A 122 44.70 5.92 -15.92
C VAL A 122 43.38 6.45 -16.47
N LEU A 123 43.04 6.07 -17.71
CA LEU A 123 41.78 6.46 -18.32
C LEU A 123 40.57 6.00 -17.47
N ARG A 124 40.62 4.78 -16.97
CA ARG A 124 39.62 4.23 -16.04
C ARG A 124 39.52 5.06 -14.77
N ARG A 125 40.63 5.44 -14.15
CA ARG A 125 40.65 6.31 -12.96
C ARG A 125 40.06 7.68 -13.26
N LEU A 126 40.32 8.27 -14.41
CA LEU A 126 39.78 9.56 -14.83
C LEU A 126 38.26 9.49 -15.01
N VAL A 127 37.74 8.44 -15.68
CA VAL A 127 36.31 8.23 -15.87
C VAL A 127 35.60 8.03 -14.51
N ARG A 128 36.19 7.26 -13.60
CA ARG A 128 35.63 7.09 -12.24
C ARG A 128 35.62 8.40 -11.47
N SER A 129 36.73 9.17 -11.51
CA SER A 129 36.82 10.46 -10.85
C SER A 129 35.80 11.46 -11.38
N ALA A 130 35.62 11.55 -12.70
CA ALA A 130 34.62 12.41 -13.31
C ALA A 130 33.19 12.01 -12.92
N ARG A 131 32.88 10.71 -12.88
CA ARG A 131 31.59 10.22 -12.41
C ARG A 131 31.32 10.58 -10.94
N MET A 132 32.31 10.44 -10.10
CA MET A 132 32.19 10.80 -8.67
C MET A 132 31.92 12.31 -8.52
N GLU A 133 32.62 13.14 -9.26
CA GLU A 133 32.43 14.60 -9.23
C GLU A 133 31.05 15.01 -9.72
N LEU A 134 30.60 14.48 -10.84
CA LEU A 134 29.23 14.72 -11.34
C LEU A 134 28.14 14.24 -10.39
N THR A 135 28.39 13.12 -9.71
CA THR A 135 27.46 12.62 -8.69
C THR A 135 27.41 13.58 -7.50
N GLY A 136 28.55 14.12 -7.10
CA GLY A 136 28.65 15.16 -6.08
C GLY A 136 27.88 16.43 -6.48
N GLN A 137 28.21 17.01 -7.65
CA GLN A 137 27.57 18.22 -8.17
C GLN A 137 26.05 18.07 -8.31
N ARG A 138 25.57 16.95 -8.86
CA ARG A 138 24.12 16.67 -8.95
C ARG A 138 23.45 16.52 -7.59
N ARG A 139 24.19 16.04 -6.59
CA ARG A 139 23.69 15.91 -5.23
C ARG A 139 23.64 17.26 -4.55
N GLU A 140 24.68 18.08 -4.68
CA GLU A 140 24.72 19.46 -4.19
C GLU A 140 23.56 20.27 -4.79
N GLN A 141 23.36 20.17 -6.10
CA GLN A 141 22.23 20.85 -6.76
C GLN A 141 20.89 20.38 -6.21
N ARG A 142 20.71 19.09 -5.93
CA ARG A 142 19.49 18.57 -5.31
C ARG A 142 19.30 19.08 -3.88
N ILE A 143 20.37 19.20 -3.11
CA ILE A 143 20.33 19.77 -1.76
C ILE A 143 19.94 21.24 -1.84
N MET A 144 20.57 22.03 -2.71
CA MET A 144 20.21 23.45 -2.93
C MET A 144 18.72 23.57 -3.30
N ASN A 145 18.23 22.77 -4.25
CA ASN A 145 16.82 22.79 -4.62
C ASN A 145 15.91 22.38 -3.44
N LEU A 146 16.35 21.44 -2.61
CA LEU A 146 15.63 21.00 -1.42
C LEU A 146 15.61 22.09 -0.35
N GLU A 147 16.75 22.73 -0.08
CA GLU A 147 16.89 23.87 0.83
C GLU A 147 15.99 25.03 0.43
N GLN A 148 15.98 25.36 -0.86
CA GLN A 148 15.10 26.40 -1.40
C GLN A 148 13.62 26.02 -1.21
N SER A 149 13.25 24.76 -1.47
CA SER A 149 11.87 24.29 -1.29
C SER A 149 11.43 24.26 0.17
N LEU A 150 12.33 23.90 1.07
CA LEU A 150 12.07 23.81 2.52
C LEU A 150 12.24 25.18 3.21
N GLY A 151 13.03 26.09 2.62
CA GLY A 151 13.36 27.38 3.22
C GLY A 151 14.28 27.28 4.44
N ILE A 152 15.19 26.30 4.45
CA ILE A 152 16.21 26.08 5.47
C ILE A 152 17.53 25.71 4.83
N VAL A 153 18.64 26.06 5.47
CA VAL A 153 19.97 25.58 5.10
C VAL A 153 20.24 24.29 5.86
N LEU A 154 20.36 23.17 5.14
CA LEU A 154 20.44 21.84 5.76
C LEU A 154 21.78 21.61 6.48
N ASP A 155 22.85 22.24 6.02
CA ASP A 155 24.18 22.13 6.66
C ASP A 155 24.24 22.86 8.02
N ASP A 156 23.37 23.86 8.25
CA ASP A 156 23.26 24.57 9.52
C ASP A 156 22.42 23.82 10.56
N VAL A 157 21.80 22.69 10.20
CA VAL A 157 20.99 21.89 11.12
C VAL A 157 21.89 21.18 12.12
N PRO A 158 21.87 21.52 13.44
CA PRO A 158 22.77 20.95 14.43
C PRO A 158 22.72 19.43 14.56
N ALA A 159 21.56 18.83 14.25
CA ALA A 159 21.41 17.37 14.23
C ALA A 159 22.25 16.69 13.13
N ILE A 160 22.50 17.39 12.02
CA ILE A 160 23.32 16.90 10.92
C ILE A 160 24.79 17.00 11.30
N GLN A 161 25.20 18.08 11.93
CA GLN A 161 26.54 18.25 12.47
C GLN A 161 26.83 17.27 13.60
N ARG A 162 25.82 16.92 14.42
CA ARG A 162 25.88 15.93 15.50
C ARG A 162 25.45 14.55 15.04
N PHE A 163 25.69 14.20 13.83
CA PHE A 163 25.27 12.90 13.24
C PHE A 163 25.61 11.68 14.12
N ARG A 164 26.68 11.73 14.92
CA ARG A 164 26.97 10.67 15.90
C ARG A 164 25.85 10.51 16.94
N ALA A 165 25.23 11.61 17.39
CA ALA A 165 24.06 11.59 18.27
C ALA A 165 22.79 11.14 17.53
N ALA A 166 22.64 11.51 16.24
CA ALA A 166 21.56 11.04 15.40
C ALA A 166 21.62 9.52 15.13
N GLN A 167 22.79 8.89 15.22
CA GLN A 167 22.90 7.42 15.20
C GLN A 167 22.07 6.75 16.30
N GLU A 168 21.91 7.36 17.46
CA GLU A 168 21.06 6.85 18.52
C GLU A 168 19.58 6.94 18.13
N LEU A 169 19.17 8.01 17.45
CA LEU A 169 17.82 8.16 16.91
C LEU A 169 17.51 7.12 15.82
N LEU A 170 18.51 6.76 15.01
CA LEU A 170 18.41 5.70 13.99
C LEU A 170 18.35 4.28 14.58
N ARG A 171 18.69 4.11 15.86
CA ARG A 171 18.54 2.84 16.59
C ARG A 171 17.09 2.55 17.00
N TYR A 172 16.19 3.53 16.92
CA TYR A 172 14.79 3.27 17.27
C TYR A 172 14.21 2.24 16.31
N PRO A 173 13.60 1.18 16.84
CA PRO A 173 12.92 0.21 16.00
C PRO A 173 11.81 0.92 15.24
N PRO A 174 11.53 0.53 13.99
CA PRO A 174 10.40 1.06 13.26
C PRO A 174 9.12 0.99 14.11
N ALA A 175 8.27 2.02 14.01
CA ALA A 175 7.06 2.19 14.80
C ALA A 175 6.13 0.96 14.80
N TRP A 176 6.12 0.21 13.69
CA TRP A 176 5.30 -0.98 13.50
C TRP A 176 5.80 -2.24 14.25
N ARG A 177 7.00 -2.22 14.86
CA ARG A 177 7.50 -3.36 15.64
C ARG A 177 6.81 -3.42 17.00
N GLY A 178 6.03 -4.47 17.23
CA GLY A 178 5.45 -4.78 18.53
C GLY A 178 3.96 -5.12 18.47
N LYS A 179 3.42 -5.51 19.63
CA LYS A 179 1.97 -5.68 19.82
C LYS A 179 1.37 -4.32 20.23
N ALA A 180 0.11 -4.09 19.90
CA ALA A 180 -0.62 -2.94 20.41
C ALA A 180 -0.89 -3.12 21.93
N ASN A 181 0.05 -2.70 22.77
CA ASN A 181 0.00 -2.80 24.22
C ASN A 181 0.59 -1.54 24.89
N LEU A 182 0.51 -1.48 26.23
CA LEU A 182 1.05 -0.35 26.99
C LEU A 182 2.56 -0.16 26.85
N GLN A 183 3.33 -1.25 26.68
CA GLN A 183 4.79 -1.14 26.50
C GLN A 183 5.12 -0.49 25.17
N THR A 184 4.45 -0.90 24.07
CA THR A 184 4.61 -0.27 22.76
C THR A 184 4.14 1.18 22.82
N MET A 185 3.00 1.47 23.45
CA MET A 185 2.49 2.82 23.61
C MET A 185 3.46 3.71 24.41
N ALA A 186 4.06 3.19 25.48
CA ALA A 186 5.04 3.92 26.29
C ALA A 186 6.33 4.20 25.53
N ARG A 187 6.86 3.19 24.80
CA ARG A 187 8.05 3.33 23.96
C ARG A 187 7.84 4.40 22.89
N GLU A 188 6.74 4.32 22.14
CA GLU A 188 6.47 5.25 21.05
C GLU A 188 6.14 6.65 21.56
N SER A 189 5.49 6.80 22.73
CA SER A 189 5.28 8.09 23.39
C SER A 189 6.61 8.76 23.76
N LYS A 190 7.58 7.99 24.26
CA LYS A 190 8.93 8.50 24.55
C LYS A 190 9.64 8.93 23.28
N ILE A 191 9.66 8.07 22.25
CA ILE A 191 10.27 8.39 20.95
C ILE A 191 9.62 9.63 20.33
N MET A 192 8.28 9.75 20.40
CA MET A 192 7.56 10.91 19.89
C MET A 192 8.00 12.21 20.58
N ALA A 193 8.17 12.20 21.91
CA ALA A 193 8.62 13.37 22.67
C ALA A 193 10.07 13.74 22.29
N GLU A 194 10.99 12.79 22.29
CA GLU A 194 12.39 12.99 21.92
C GLU A 194 12.53 13.54 20.49
N LEU A 195 11.80 12.97 19.53
CA LEU A 195 11.80 13.46 18.15
C LEU A 195 11.16 14.85 18.02
N ALA A 196 10.12 15.16 18.79
CA ALA A 196 9.53 16.51 18.81
C ALA A 196 10.54 17.56 19.27
N ASP A 197 11.34 17.22 20.29
CA ASP A 197 12.39 18.11 20.79
C ASP A 197 13.50 18.32 19.75
N VAL A 198 13.92 17.24 19.07
CA VAL A 198 14.93 17.33 17.99
C VAL A 198 14.39 18.17 16.82
N ILE A 199 13.16 17.93 16.37
CA ILE A 199 12.53 18.69 15.29
C ILE A 199 12.46 20.18 15.64
N ARG A 200 12.07 20.50 16.87
CA ARG A 200 11.95 21.87 17.37
C ARG A 200 13.30 22.56 17.51
N ALA A 201 14.29 21.87 18.11
CA ALA A 201 15.64 22.39 18.29
C ALA A 201 16.38 22.66 16.96
N ASN A 202 15.94 22.06 15.87
CA ASN A 202 16.51 22.24 14.53
C ASN A 202 15.61 23.06 13.59
N ASN A 203 14.53 23.67 14.10
CA ASN A 203 13.58 24.50 13.34
C ASN A 203 13.10 23.83 12.02
N LEU A 204 12.90 22.51 12.03
CA LEU A 204 12.49 21.81 10.82
C LEU A 204 11.06 22.23 10.39
N PRO A 205 10.85 22.64 9.14
CA PRO A 205 9.55 23.08 8.64
C PRO A 205 8.64 21.87 8.40
N ILE A 206 7.96 21.41 9.45
CA ILE A 206 7.15 20.19 9.43
C ILE A 206 6.15 20.17 8.26
N GLU A 207 5.43 21.29 8.04
CA GLU A 207 4.41 21.37 7.00
C GLU A 207 4.99 21.18 5.60
N LYS A 208 6.10 21.86 5.30
CA LYS A 208 6.78 21.74 4.00
C LYS A 208 7.37 20.34 3.79
N ILE A 209 7.96 19.74 4.84
CA ILE A 209 8.48 18.37 4.79
C ILE A 209 7.34 17.38 4.58
N VAL A 210 6.21 17.55 5.25
CA VAL A 210 5.02 16.69 5.14
C VAL A 210 4.37 16.80 3.76
N ALA A 211 4.33 17.99 3.17
CA ALA A 211 3.81 18.20 1.82
C ALA A 211 4.72 17.66 0.71
N SER A 212 5.99 17.39 1.02
CA SER A 212 6.95 16.91 0.03
C SER A 212 6.66 15.47 -0.43
N PRO A 213 6.60 15.20 -1.74
CA PRO A 213 6.46 13.84 -2.28
C PRO A 213 7.64 12.94 -1.91
N MET A 214 8.77 13.52 -1.52
CA MET A 214 9.98 12.79 -1.14
C MET A 214 9.92 12.19 0.27
N LEU A 215 8.99 12.64 1.13
CA LEU A 215 8.95 12.24 2.54
C LEU A 215 9.02 10.72 2.71
N ARG A 216 8.16 10.00 2.03
CA ARG A 216 8.04 8.56 2.20
C ARG A 216 9.25 7.81 1.67
N ASP A 217 9.74 8.18 0.50
CA ASP A 217 10.90 7.55 -0.13
C ASP A 217 12.18 7.77 0.69
N ARG A 218 12.37 8.97 1.27
CA ARG A 218 13.52 9.30 2.08
C ARG A 218 13.48 8.67 3.47
N GLN A 219 12.33 8.69 4.13
CA GLN A 219 12.11 7.97 5.39
C GLN A 219 12.39 6.48 5.20
N ASP A 220 11.81 5.87 4.20
CA ASP A 220 11.97 4.48 3.87
C ASP A 220 13.43 4.11 3.55
N LEU A 221 14.16 4.98 2.88
CA LEU A 221 15.58 4.78 2.61
C LEU A 221 16.39 4.65 3.90
N VAL A 222 16.15 5.53 4.86
CA VAL A 222 16.82 5.53 6.17
C VAL A 222 16.43 4.30 6.99
N GLU A 223 15.16 3.93 7.04
CA GLU A 223 14.67 2.76 7.78
C GLU A 223 15.21 1.42 7.26
N ARG A 224 15.56 1.35 5.98
CA ARG A 224 16.15 0.15 5.35
C ARG A 224 17.62 0.00 5.66
N LEU A 225 18.33 1.10 5.79
CA LEU A 225 19.76 1.09 5.99
C LEU A 225 20.07 0.61 7.41
N ARG A 226 21.02 -0.30 7.53
CA ARG A 226 21.59 -0.60 8.85
C ARG A 226 22.35 0.65 9.33
N PRO A 227 22.34 0.96 10.63
CA PRO A 227 23.08 2.09 11.19
C PRO A 227 24.55 2.15 10.73
N SER A 228 25.21 0.98 10.62
CA SER A 228 26.58 0.85 10.09
C SER A 228 26.77 1.23 8.62
N TYR A 229 25.69 1.24 7.83
CA TYR A 229 25.76 1.71 6.44
C TYR A 229 25.54 3.22 6.33
N LEU A 230 24.77 3.80 7.25
CA LEU A 230 24.60 5.26 7.30
C LEU A 230 25.90 5.96 7.68
N THR A 231 26.69 5.38 8.59
CA THR A 231 28.00 5.92 9.00
C THR A 231 29.06 5.89 7.90
N ARG A 232 28.89 5.01 6.90
CA ARG A 232 29.81 4.87 5.75
C ARG A 232 29.37 5.66 4.52
N ARG A 233 28.21 6.29 4.55
CA ARG A 233 27.74 7.12 3.44
C ARG A 233 28.32 8.51 3.51
N GLU A 234 28.49 9.11 2.34
CA GLU A 234 28.88 10.50 2.23
C GLU A 234 27.90 11.41 2.99
N HIS A 235 28.44 12.42 3.64
CA HIS A 235 27.70 13.43 4.39
C HIS A 235 26.42 13.92 3.67
N LEU A 236 26.52 14.30 2.42
CA LEU A 236 25.43 14.78 1.58
C LEU A 236 24.22 13.83 1.45
N ALA A 237 24.45 12.50 1.44
CA ALA A 237 23.36 11.52 1.35
C ALA A 237 22.52 11.43 2.63
N ILE A 238 23.14 11.79 3.75
CA ILE A 238 22.52 11.82 5.07
C ILE A 238 21.71 13.10 5.22
N VAL A 239 22.32 14.23 4.86
CA VAL A 239 21.71 15.57 4.87
C VAL A 239 20.39 15.54 4.08
N GLU A 240 20.40 14.96 2.89
CA GLU A 240 19.24 14.86 2.00
C GLU A 240 18.07 14.02 2.60
N SER A 241 18.33 13.12 3.52
CA SER A 241 17.33 12.14 3.99
C SER A 241 16.89 12.32 5.44
N LEU A 242 17.75 12.90 6.28
CA LEU A 242 17.54 12.96 7.74
C LEU A 242 16.30 13.77 8.15
N PRO A 243 16.04 14.97 7.62
CA PRO A 243 14.84 15.75 7.97
C PRO A 243 13.55 14.98 7.72
N PHE A 244 13.47 14.29 6.59
CA PHE A 244 12.30 13.47 6.22
C PHE A 244 12.13 12.28 7.15
N TYR A 245 13.24 11.63 7.53
CA TYR A 245 13.20 10.54 8.49
C TYR A 245 12.72 11.00 9.87
N LEU A 246 13.26 12.09 10.40
CA LEU A 246 12.88 12.62 11.72
C LEU A 246 11.39 12.95 11.78
N VAL A 247 10.90 13.72 10.82
CA VAL A 247 9.48 14.11 10.76
C VAL A 247 8.59 12.88 10.47
N GLY A 248 8.97 12.03 9.54
CA GLY A 248 8.22 10.81 9.21
C GLY A 248 8.11 9.86 10.41
N ARG A 249 9.22 9.58 11.09
CA ARG A 249 9.26 8.69 12.26
C ARG A 249 8.49 9.26 13.47
N TRP A 250 8.54 10.57 13.67
CA TRP A 250 7.73 11.26 14.66
C TRP A 250 6.22 11.10 14.42
N ARG A 251 5.77 11.25 13.17
CA ARG A 251 4.38 11.01 12.76
C ARG A 251 3.96 9.56 12.98
N ASP A 252 4.80 8.61 12.60
CA ASP A 252 4.55 7.19 12.80
C ASP A 252 4.44 6.83 14.29
N ALA A 253 5.28 7.39 15.15
CA ALA A 253 5.20 7.18 16.60
C ALA A 253 3.86 7.68 17.16
N ARG A 254 3.40 8.85 16.73
CA ARG A 254 2.10 9.41 17.09
C ARG A 254 0.95 8.50 16.68
N ASP A 255 0.97 8.04 15.45
CA ASP A 255 -0.04 7.12 14.91
C ASP A 255 -0.10 5.80 15.68
N VAL A 256 1.05 5.27 16.09
CA VAL A 256 1.10 4.03 16.89
C VAL A 256 0.55 4.24 18.30
N VAL A 257 0.85 5.36 18.95
CA VAL A 257 0.27 5.69 20.26
C VAL A 257 -1.25 5.73 20.17
N LEU A 258 -1.80 6.43 19.17
CA LEU A 258 -3.24 6.53 18.95
C LEU A 258 -3.88 5.19 18.56
N ALA A 259 -3.22 4.40 17.70
CA ALA A 259 -3.70 3.07 17.34
C ALA A 259 -3.73 2.12 18.56
N CYS A 260 -2.76 2.22 19.46
CA CYS A 260 -2.75 1.48 20.73
C CYS A 260 -3.91 1.92 21.63
N LEU A 261 -4.15 3.23 21.77
CA LEU A 261 -5.28 3.79 22.51
C LEU A 261 -6.61 3.23 21.99
N VAL A 262 -6.89 3.44 20.71
CA VAL A 262 -8.15 3.01 20.07
C VAL A 262 -8.36 1.49 20.24
N ARG A 263 -7.33 0.71 19.92
CA ARG A 263 -7.45 -0.75 20.01
C ARG A 263 -7.67 -1.24 21.43
N LYS A 264 -6.98 -0.66 22.41
CA LYS A 264 -7.11 -1.04 23.82
C LYS A 264 -8.42 -0.60 24.43
N ALA A 265 -8.89 0.59 24.12
CA ALA A 265 -10.19 1.08 24.56
C ALA A 265 -11.33 0.18 24.03
N ARG A 266 -11.31 -0.17 22.74
CA ARG A 266 -12.30 -1.06 22.12
C ARG A 266 -12.26 -2.47 22.73
N LEU A 267 -11.08 -3.03 22.95
CA LEU A 267 -10.93 -4.33 23.60
C LEU A 267 -11.43 -4.29 25.05
N LEU A 268 -11.12 -3.22 25.78
CA LEU A 268 -11.58 -3.01 27.14
C LEU A 268 -13.10 -2.96 27.18
N ARG A 269 -13.73 -2.19 26.31
CA ARG A 269 -15.20 -2.10 26.20
C ARG A 269 -15.84 -3.46 25.90
N TYR A 270 -15.29 -4.20 24.96
CA TYR A 270 -15.76 -5.54 24.63
C TYR A 270 -15.70 -6.49 25.83
N ASN A 271 -14.56 -6.49 26.52
CA ASN A 271 -14.37 -7.35 27.69
C ASN A 271 -15.28 -6.94 28.85
N LEU A 272 -15.48 -5.64 29.07
CA LEU A 272 -16.41 -5.13 30.07
C LEU A 272 -17.84 -5.53 29.76
N LYS A 273 -18.26 -5.42 28.50
CA LYS A 273 -19.60 -5.86 28.07
C LYS A 273 -19.80 -7.35 28.30
N LYS A 274 -18.84 -8.19 27.88
CA LYS A 274 -18.90 -9.64 28.05
C LYS A 274 -18.93 -10.05 29.54
N LEU A 275 -18.12 -9.39 30.37
CA LEU A 275 -18.12 -9.63 31.80
C LEU A 275 -19.45 -9.20 32.43
N ASN A 276 -19.97 -8.02 32.06
CA ASN A 276 -21.27 -7.56 32.56
C ASN A 276 -22.40 -8.52 32.20
N GLU A 277 -22.45 -8.97 30.94
CA GLU A 277 -23.43 -9.98 30.49
C GLU A 277 -23.33 -11.30 31.28
N SER A 278 -22.11 -11.76 31.63
CA SER A 278 -21.92 -12.94 32.46
C SER A 278 -22.42 -12.73 33.89
N TYR A 279 -21.99 -11.62 34.52
CA TYR A 279 -22.43 -11.31 35.88
C TYR A 279 -23.93 -11.11 36.01
N VAL A 280 -24.56 -10.45 35.01
CA VAL A 280 -26.01 -10.26 35.00
C VAL A 280 -26.73 -11.60 34.85
N ARG A 281 -26.26 -12.46 33.96
CA ARG A 281 -26.81 -13.79 33.76
C ARG A 281 -26.71 -14.64 35.06
N ASP A 282 -25.52 -14.63 35.66
CA ASP A 282 -25.28 -15.42 36.89
C ASP A 282 -26.13 -14.91 38.06
N ALA A 283 -26.26 -13.59 38.22
CA ALA A 283 -27.12 -12.94 39.19
C ALA A 283 -28.61 -13.24 38.93
N SER A 284 -29.03 -13.22 37.64
CA SER A 284 -30.42 -13.52 37.26
C SER A 284 -30.76 -14.98 37.53
N LEU A 285 -29.83 -15.94 37.26
CA LEU A 285 -30.03 -17.35 37.57
C LEU A 285 -30.15 -17.58 39.08
N SER A 286 -29.24 -17.02 39.89
CA SER A 286 -29.29 -17.11 41.36
C SER A 286 -30.59 -16.51 41.90
N PHE A 287 -31.03 -15.36 41.39
CA PHE A 287 -32.31 -14.75 41.76
C PHE A 287 -33.49 -15.67 41.38
N LEU A 288 -33.51 -16.23 40.17
CA LEU A 288 -34.58 -17.14 39.75
C LEU A 288 -34.63 -18.43 40.60
N GLU A 289 -33.46 -18.96 40.95
CA GLU A 289 -33.37 -20.11 41.84
C GLU A 289 -33.96 -19.81 43.22
N GLN A 290 -33.63 -18.65 43.82
CA GLN A 290 -34.15 -18.21 45.12
C GLN A 290 -35.63 -17.82 45.03
N ALA A 291 -36.07 -17.23 43.93
CA ALA A 291 -37.46 -16.78 43.75
C ALA A 291 -38.39 -17.92 43.28
N SER A 292 -37.86 -19.01 42.77
CA SER A 292 -38.66 -20.15 42.22
C SER A 292 -39.73 -20.65 43.13
N PRO A 293 -39.48 -20.92 44.44
CA PRO A 293 -40.55 -21.33 45.37
C PRO A 293 -41.63 -20.25 45.55
N ARG A 294 -41.22 -18.97 45.56
CA ARG A 294 -42.14 -17.82 45.69
C ARG A 294 -43.00 -17.64 44.44
N PHE A 295 -42.43 -17.88 43.24
CA PHE A 295 -43.21 -17.89 42.00
C PHE A 295 -44.23 -19.03 41.96
N GLY A 296 -43.85 -20.24 42.41
CA GLY A 296 -44.80 -21.36 42.58
C GLY A 296 -45.94 -21.05 43.53
N ALA A 297 -45.64 -20.38 44.66
CA ALA A 297 -46.67 -19.94 45.61
C ALA A 297 -47.60 -18.87 45.01
N LEU A 298 -47.00 -17.88 44.27
CA LEU A 298 -47.76 -16.85 43.55
C LEU A 298 -48.70 -17.46 42.49
N HIS A 299 -48.19 -18.41 41.72
CA HIS A 299 -48.98 -19.10 40.68
C HIS A 299 -50.18 -19.83 41.30
N ARG A 300 -49.96 -20.58 42.39
CA ARG A 300 -51.06 -21.24 43.12
C ARG A 300 -52.06 -20.22 43.68
N ALA A 301 -51.61 -19.07 44.20
CA ALA A 301 -52.48 -17.98 44.67
C ALA A 301 -53.30 -17.37 43.53
N VAL A 302 -52.70 -17.16 42.34
CA VAL A 302 -53.42 -16.65 41.14
C VAL A 302 -54.49 -17.64 40.70
N VAL A 303 -54.18 -18.95 40.59
CA VAL A 303 -55.13 -20.00 40.20
C VAL A 303 -56.29 -20.09 41.22
N LYS A 304 -55.98 -20.05 42.54
CA LYS A 304 -57.03 -20.02 43.54
C LYS A 304 -57.89 -18.78 43.51
N SER A 305 -57.28 -17.58 43.28
CA SER A 305 -58.03 -16.31 43.16
C SER A 305 -58.94 -16.33 41.96
N LEU A 306 -58.52 -16.88 40.82
CA LEU A 306 -59.37 -17.06 39.63
C LEU A 306 -60.52 -18.01 39.88
N ALA A 307 -60.32 -19.06 40.63
CA ALA A 307 -61.33 -20.04 40.97
C ALA A 307 -62.35 -19.53 41.97
N THR A 308 -61.94 -18.67 42.90
CA THR A 308 -62.80 -18.22 44.06
C THR A 308 -63.25 -16.76 43.92
N GLY A 309 -62.82 -16.01 42.95
CA GLY A 309 -63.07 -14.58 42.77
C GLY A 309 -62.48 -13.68 43.86
N SER A 310 -61.70 -14.24 44.83
CA SER A 310 -61.08 -13.48 45.93
C SER A 310 -59.63 -13.13 45.60
N ILE A 311 -59.26 -11.88 45.82
CA ILE A 311 -57.91 -11.32 45.60
C ILE A 311 -57.01 -11.38 46.86
N ASP A 312 -57.54 -11.87 47.99
CA ASP A 312 -56.80 -11.83 49.26
C ASP A 312 -55.51 -12.66 49.25
N GLY A 313 -55.55 -13.76 48.52
CA GLY A 313 -54.35 -14.59 48.29
C GLY A 313 -53.23 -13.89 47.56
N LEU A 314 -53.61 -12.94 46.64
CA LEU A 314 -52.64 -12.16 45.87
C LEU A 314 -52.03 -11.00 46.67
N ARG A 315 -52.79 -10.43 47.62
CA ARG A 315 -52.30 -9.34 48.50
C ARG A 315 -51.05 -9.75 49.29
N ARG A 316 -50.92 -11.01 49.67
CA ARG A 316 -49.78 -11.53 50.40
C ARG A 316 -48.48 -11.56 49.56
N HIS A 317 -48.59 -11.58 48.22
CA HIS A 317 -47.47 -11.56 47.31
C HIS A 317 -47.09 -10.15 46.83
N ARG A 318 -47.81 -9.10 47.31
CA ARG A 318 -47.56 -7.69 46.90
C ARG A 318 -46.12 -7.26 47.19
N ALA A 319 -45.55 -7.66 48.34
CA ALA A 319 -44.17 -7.34 48.70
C ALA A 319 -43.17 -8.01 47.75
N PHE A 320 -43.42 -9.21 47.34
CA PHE A 320 -42.59 -9.96 46.38
C PHE A 320 -42.66 -9.32 45.00
N LEU A 321 -43.83 -8.90 44.54
CA LEU A 321 -43.97 -8.20 43.25
C LEU A 321 -43.27 -6.81 43.28
N ALA A 322 -43.38 -6.11 44.42
CA ALA A 322 -42.67 -4.83 44.60
C ALA A 322 -41.13 -5.00 44.72
N GLU A 323 -40.66 -6.14 45.25
CA GLU A 323 -39.26 -6.51 45.25
C GLU A 323 -38.77 -6.81 43.83
N LEU A 324 -39.53 -7.61 43.05
CA LEU A 324 -39.26 -7.84 41.64
C LEU A 324 -39.17 -6.56 40.81
N GLU A 325 -40.08 -5.59 41.06
CA GLU A 325 -40.09 -4.29 40.39
C GLU A 325 -38.88 -3.43 40.80
N ARG A 326 -38.49 -3.43 42.07
CA ARG A 326 -37.32 -2.71 42.60
C ARG A 326 -35.98 -3.30 42.20
N GLU A 327 -35.88 -4.63 42.19
CA GLU A 327 -34.66 -5.35 41.78
C GLU A 327 -34.57 -5.54 40.26
N GLY A 328 -35.36 -4.78 39.52
CA GLY A 328 -35.37 -4.88 38.08
C GLY A 328 -33.97 -4.97 37.48
N ILE A 329 -33.77 -5.97 36.70
CA ILE A 329 -32.53 -6.40 36.05
C ILE A 329 -31.69 -5.20 35.48
N GLY A 330 -32.34 -4.12 35.08
CA GLY A 330 -31.68 -2.94 34.55
C GLY A 330 -30.87 -2.11 35.60
N LEU A 331 -31.21 -2.14 36.90
CA LEU A 331 -30.44 -1.39 37.92
C LEU A 331 -29.18 -2.18 38.34
N ALA A 332 -29.29 -3.47 38.49
CA ALA A 332 -28.18 -4.36 38.76
C ALA A 332 -27.13 -4.34 37.64
N GLU A 333 -27.59 -4.35 36.40
CA GLU A 333 -26.77 -4.29 35.23
C GLU A 333 -25.89 -3.04 35.18
N ARG A 334 -26.46 -1.86 35.45
CA ARG A 334 -25.69 -0.59 35.45
C ARG A 334 -24.71 -0.54 36.62
N THR A 335 -25.07 -1.01 37.80
CA THR A 335 -24.20 -1.00 38.98
C THR A 335 -22.98 -1.90 38.80
N VAL A 336 -23.17 -3.10 38.27
CA VAL A 336 -22.07 -4.03 37.92
C VAL A 336 -21.14 -3.38 36.90
N TYR A 337 -21.69 -2.78 35.84
CA TYR A 337 -20.90 -2.14 34.81
C TYR A 337 -20.00 -1.02 35.34
N TYR A 338 -20.52 -0.14 36.22
CA TYR A 338 -19.71 0.95 36.82
C TYR A 338 -18.65 0.41 37.81
N ARG A 339 -18.92 -0.69 38.51
CA ARG A 339 -17.92 -1.34 39.37
C ARG A 339 -16.78 -1.91 38.54
N LEU A 340 -17.09 -2.57 37.41
CA LEU A 340 -16.10 -3.09 36.48
C LEU A 340 -15.26 -1.96 35.82
N LEU A 341 -15.89 -0.85 35.46
CA LEU A 341 -15.19 0.36 34.96
C LEU A 341 -14.21 0.91 36.00
N SER A 342 -14.63 1.04 37.27
CA SER A 342 -13.79 1.51 38.38
C SER A 342 -12.56 0.63 38.58
N GLY A 343 -12.70 -0.70 38.43
CA GLY A 343 -11.60 -1.65 38.51
C GLY A 343 -10.53 -1.47 37.45
N ARG A 344 -10.82 -0.78 36.34
CA ARG A 344 -9.88 -0.51 35.25
C ARG A 344 -9.22 0.87 35.30
N GLY A 345 -9.60 1.75 36.26
CA GLY A 345 -9.11 3.13 36.33
C GLY A 345 -7.58 3.26 36.33
N GLY A 346 -6.87 2.40 37.05
CA GLY A 346 -5.40 2.41 37.11
C GLY A 346 -4.74 2.07 35.76
N TYR A 347 -5.33 1.16 35.00
CA TYR A 347 -4.84 0.80 33.65
C TYR A 347 -5.08 1.93 32.66
N VAL A 348 -6.27 2.53 32.70
CA VAL A 348 -6.64 3.65 31.81
C VAL A 348 -5.81 4.88 32.10
N ARG A 349 -5.53 5.19 33.39
CA ARG A 349 -4.62 6.28 33.75
C ARG A 349 -3.20 6.10 33.19
N LYS A 350 -2.67 4.87 33.15
CA LYS A 350 -1.40 4.59 32.48
C LYS A 350 -1.44 4.87 30.97
N MET A 351 -2.58 4.69 30.33
CA MET A 351 -2.79 5.09 28.93
C MET A 351 -2.87 6.61 28.80
N ALA A 352 -3.66 7.28 29.64
CA ALA A 352 -3.85 8.73 29.63
C ALA A 352 -2.53 9.49 29.72
N ARG A 353 -1.61 9.07 30.61
CA ARG A 353 -0.27 9.67 30.74
C ARG A 353 0.56 9.65 29.46
N LYS A 354 0.22 8.82 28.46
CA LYS A 354 0.92 8.75 27.17
C LYS A 354 0.28 9.63 26.11
N LEU A 355 -0.83 10.31 26.46
CA LEU A 355 -1.59 11.19 25.57
C LEU A 355 -1.42 12.67 25.90
N GLU A 356 -0.82 13.00 27.04
CA GLU A 356 -0.75 14.35 27.61
C GLU A 356 -0.23 15.41 26.62
N ASN A 357 0.78 15.04 25.79
CA ASN A 357 1.42 15.93 24.82
C ASN A 357 0.85 15.77 23.40
N ILE A 358 -0.30 15.14 23.24
CA ILE A 358 -0.93 14.98 21.92
C ILE A 358 -1.97 16.09 21.76
N PRO A 359 -1.85 16.97 20.75
CA PRO A 359 -2.87 17.96 20.44
C PRO A 359 -4.09 17.26 19.82
N PHE A 360 -5.27 17.49 20.40
CA PHE A 360 -6.54 17.00 19.92
C PHE A 360 -7.40 18.17 19.42
N GLU A 361 -8.03 18.00 18.25
CA GLU A 361 -8.95 18.98 17.67
C GLU A 361 -10.36 18.39 17.55
N ALA A 362 -11.35 19.12 18.01
CA ALA A 362 -12.75 18.71 17.97
C ALA A 362 -13.49 19.36 16.81
N HIS A 363 -14.37 18.57 16.17
CA HIS A 363 -15.15 19.02 15.01
C HIS A 363 -16.67 19.08 15.28
N ASP A 364 -17.14 18.60 16.43
CA ASP A 364 -18.55 18.69 16.83
C ASP A 364 -18.71 19.02 18.33
N PRO A 365 -19.89 19.47 18.80
CA PRO A 365 -20.10 19.86 20.18
C PRO A 365 -19.75 18.79 21.22
N ARG A 366 -20.05 17.51 20.93
CA ARG A 366 -19.75 16.39 21.85
C ARG A 366 -18.25 16.14 21.96
N ALA A 367 -17.55 16.18 20.83
CA ALA A 367 -16.10 16.07 20.79
C ALA A 367 -15.44 17.24 21.53
N LYS A 368 -15.96 18.47 21.33
CA LYS A 368 -15.48 19.67 22.01
C LYS A 368 -15.64 19.54 23.53
N ALA A 369 -16.79 19.08 24.01
CA ALA A 369 -17.01 18.86 25.45
C ALA A 369 -15.99 17.88 26.05
N VAL A 370 -15.67 16.78 25.36
CA VAL A 370 -14.66 15.82 25.83
C VAL A 370 -13.25 16.43 25.85
N ILE A 371 -12.86 17.18 24.82
CA ILE A 371 -11.53 17.81 24.75
C ILE A 371 -11.38 18.87 25.84
N THR A 372 -12.40 19.69 26.09
CA THR A 372 -12.39 20.73 27.15
C THR A 372 -12.16 20.11 28.53
N ILE A 373 -12.57 18.87 28.75
CA ILE A 373 -12.45 18.17 30.04
C ILE A 373 -11.11 17.40 30.15
N LEU A 374 -10.37 17.15 29.06
CA LEU A 374 -9.09 16.43 29.10
C LEU A 374 -8.08 16.99 30.12
N PRO A 375 -7.92 18.32 30.31
CA PRO A 375 -7.01 18.83 31.31
C PRO A 375 -7.30 18.32 32.74
N GLU A 376 -8.56 18.09 33.11
CA GLU A 376 -8.91 17.48 34.38
C GLU A 376 -8.45 16.04 34.51
N VAL A 377 -8.49 15.26 33.39
CA VAL A 377 -7.96 13.88 33.34
C VAL A 377 -6.44 13.93 33.48
N PHE A 378 -5.77 14.86 32.80
CA PHE A 378 -4.31 14.98 32.76
C PHE A 378 -3.70 15.60 34.02
N ARG A 379 -4.50 16.13 34.94
CA ARG A 379 -4.05 16.50 36.30
C ARG A 379 -3.56 15.31 37.10
N PHE A 380 -4.05 14.11 36.78
CA PHE A 380 -3.73 12.86 37.47
C PHE A 380 -3.93 12.93 39.00
N ALA A 381 -4.91 13.68 39.43
CA ALA A 381 -5.24 13.82 40.86
C ALA A 381 -5.48 12.45 41.52
N PRO A 382 -5.25 12.29 42.83
CA PRO A 382 -5.47 11.03 43.50
C PRO A 382 -6.91 10.52 43.31
N PHE A 383 -7.06 9.19 43.16
CA PHE A 383 -8.38 8.59 42.88
C PHE A 383 -9.45 8.85 43.97
N ARG A 384 -9.02 9.20 45.18
CA ARG A 384 -9.92 9.59 46.29
C ARG A 384 -10.51 11.00 46.11
N VAL A 385 -9.88 11.84 45.30
CA VAL A 385 -10.37 13.21 45.05
C VAL A 385 -11.51 13.14 44.05
N PRO A 386 -12.73 13.56 44.44
CA PRO A 386 -13.86 13.58 43.53
C PRO A 386 -13.66 14.55 42.36
N VAL A 387 -14.38 14.31 41.28
CA VAL A 387 -14.41 15.23 40.14
C VAL A 387 -15.42 16.33 40.44
N PRO A 388 -15.13 17.59 40.14
CA PRO A 388 -16.09 18.68 40.31
C PRO A 388 -17.41 18.41 39.58
N GLU A 389 -18.52 18.78 40.18
CA GLU A 389 -19.85 18.52 39.63
C GLU A 389 -20.07 19.19 38.29
N SER A 390 -19.61 20.42 38.12
CA SER A 390 -19.67 21.13 36.85
C SER A 390 -18.94 20.41 35.72
N THR A 391 -17.79 19.81 36.03
CA THR A 391 -17.01 18.98 35.09
C THR A 391 -17.75 17.70 34.75
N ALA A 392 -18.32 17.03 35.76
CA ALA A 392 -19.10 15.78 35.53
C ALA A 392 -20.38 16.06 34.72
N ALA A 393 -21.07 17.18 34.99
CA ALA A 393 -22.27 17.60 34.26
C ALA A 393 -21.99 17.89 32.78
N GLY A 394 -20.79 18.32 32.41
CA GLY A 394 -20.37 18.52 31.02
C GLY A 394 -20.37 17.25 30.17
N LEU A 395 -20.46 16.07 30.80
CA LEU A 395 -20.55 14.75 30.13
C LEU A 395 -21.94 14.11 30.18
N SER A 396 -22.98 14.88 30.54
CA SER A 396 -24.37 14.38 30.67
C SER A 396 -24.89 13.65 29.40
N PHE A 397 -24.37 14.05 28.21
CA PHE A 397 -24.69 13.39 26.92
C PHE A 397 -24.19 11.94 26.82
N LEU A 398 -23.34 11.47 27.74
CA LEU A 398 -22.85 10.08 27.75
C LEU A 398 -23.82 9.10 28.43
N ALA A 399 -24.95 9.60 28.93
CA ALA A 399 -25.94 8.81 29.65
C ALA A 399 -25.36 8.04 30.88
N VAL A 400 -24.30 8.57 31.47
CA VAL A 400 -23.69 8.07 32.72
C VAL A 400 -24.18 8.97 33.85
N PRO A 401 -24.69 8.42 34.98
CA PRO A 401 -25.14 9.23 36.11
C PRO A 401 -24.03 10.13 36.65
N ILE A 402 -24.36 11.39 36.94
CA ILE A 402 -23.41 12.39 37.48
C ILE A 402 -22.73 11.86 38.75
N ALA A 403 -23.49 11.18 39.62
CA ALA A 403 -22.93 10.57 40.83
C ALA A 403 -21.80 9.57 40.55
N GLU A 404 -21.89 8.80 39.46
CA GLU A 404 -20.85 7.89 39.04
C GLU A 404 -19.68 8.63 38.38
N LEU A 405 -19.93 9.72 37.62
CA LEU A 405 -18.90 10.56 37.03
C LEU A 405 -18.13 11.37 38.08
N LYS A 406 -18.67 11.64 39.26
CA LYS A 406 -17.91 12.20 40.40
C LYS A 406 -16.82 11.28 40.91
N ARG A 407 -16.94 9.96 40.66
CA ARG A 407 -15.92 8.96 40.99
C ARG A 407 -14.79 9.02 39.96
N ARG A 408 -13.62 9.55 40.33
CA ARG A 408 -12.50 9.84 39.45
C ARG A 408 -12.05 8.64 38.60
N LYS A 409 -12.04 7.42 39.13
CA LYS A 409 -11.71 6.21 38.36
C LYS A 409 -12.67 5.95 37.20
N ILE A 410 -13.96 6.15 37.44
CA ILE A 410 -15.02 6.00 36.42
C ILE A 410 -14.92 7.15 35.41
N PHE A 411 -14.80 8.36 35.88
CA PHE A 411 -14.65 9.56 35.03
C PHE A 411 -13.49 9.41 34.04
N GLU A 412 -12.26 9.18 34.52
CA GLU A 412 -11.10 9.03 33.65
C GLU A 412 -11.28 7.87 32.66
N THR A 413 -11.86 6.74 33.12
CA THR A 413 -12.11 5.61 32.25
C THR A 413 -13.10 5.94 31.14
N VAL A 414 -14.22 6.59 31.48
CA VAL A 414 -15.26 6.98 30.53
C VAL A 414 -14.73 8.02 29.54
N VAL A 415 -14.03 9.04 30.01
CA VAL A 415 -13.47 10.11 29.16
C VAL A 415 -12.47 9.52 28.15
N ILE A 416 -11.49 8.73 28.59
CA ILE A 416 -10.46 8.16 27.72
C ILE A 416 -11.03 7.14 26.73
N MET A 417 -12.02 6.33 27.15
CA MET A 417 -12.70 5.42 26.23
C MET A 417 -13.52 6.19 25.19
N THR A 418 -14.17 7.28 25.60
CA THR A 418 -14.92 8.15 24.70
C THR A 418 -13.99 8.88 23.73
N LEU A 419 -12.87 9.42 24.22
CA LEU A 419 -11.83 10.02 23.37
C LEU A 419 -11.34 9.03 22.30
N ALA A 420 -11.10 7.78 22.68
CA ALA A 420 -10.66 6.76 21.72
C ALA A 420 -11.71 6.51 20.62
N ASP A 421 -13.01 6.54 20.95
CA ASP A 421 -14.08 6.39 19.96
C ASP A 421 -14.21 7.63 19.07
N LEU A 422 -14.04 8.84 19.64
CA LEU A 422 -14.07 10.10 18.90
C LEU A 422 -12.90 10.18 17.92
N VAL A 423 -11.69 9.76 18.34
CA VAL A 423 -10.52 9.67 17.47
C VAL A 423 -10.73 8.61 16.37
N TRP A 424 -11.27 7.44 16.73
CA TRP A 424 -11.58 6.41 15.74
C TRP A 424 -12.60 6.86 14.72
N SER A 425 -13.62 7.59 15.16
CA SER A 425 -14.70 8.05 14.28
C SER A 425 -14.37 9.30 13.48
N GLY A 426 -13.23 9.95 13.70
CA GLY A 426 -12.84 11.21 13.03
C GLY A 426 -13.56 12.46 13.54
N ARG A 427 -14.29 12.37 14.67
CA ARG A 427 -14.88 13.54 15.35
C ARG A 427 -13.84 14.34 16.14
N VAL A 428 -12.79 13.65 16.56
CA VAL A 428 -11.55 14.23 17.10
C VAL A 428 -10.42 13.84 16.14
N THR A 429 -9.68 14.85 15.70
CA THR A 429 -8.50 14.68 14.87
C THR A 429 -7.24 15.08 15.61
N VAL A 430 -6.10 14.68 15.07
CA VAL A 430 -4.80 14.93 15.69
C VAL A 430 -3.85 15.52 14.64
N PRO A 431 -3.51 16.80 14.73
CA PRO A 431 -2.54 17.45 13.84
C PRO A 431 -1.22 16.69 13.79
N GLY A 432 -0.63 16.61 12.61
CA GLY A 432 0.62 15.90 12.38
C GLY A 432 0.54 14.36 12.40
N SER A 433 -0.61 13.77 12.69
CA SER A 433 -0.87 12.33 12.48
C SER A 433 -1.01 12.02 10.98
N VAL A 434 -0.59 10.84 10.54
CA VAL A 434 -0.86 10.39 9.17
C VAL A 434 -2.28 9.82 9.08
N ARG A 435 -2.68 9.05 10.10
CA ARG A 435 -3.94 8.30 10.11
C ARG A 435 -5.12 9.09 10.70
N TYR A 436 -4.88 9.92 11.72
CA TYR A 436 -5.92 10.56 12.54
C TYR A 436 -6.00 12.07 12.35
N ARG A 437 -5.37 12.64 11.31
CA ARG A 437 -5.51 14.05 10.96
C ARG A 437 -6.87 14.35 10.32
N ASN A 438 -7.24 15.63 10.30
CA ASN A 438 -8.38 16.05 9.49
C ASN A 438 -8.04 15.92 8.00
N ARG A 439 -8.71 15.01 7.31
CA ARG A 439 -8.50 14.76 5.87
C ARG A 439 -9.07 15.84 4.98
N TRP A 440 -9.93 16.69 5.51
CA TRP A 440 -10.44 17.82 4.74
C TRP A 440 -9.36 18.83 4.38
N SER A 441 -8.32 18.95 5.19
CA SER A 441 -7.15 19.77 4.86
C SER A 441 -6.39 19.35 3.59
N ASP A 442 -6.57 18.13 3.13
CA ASP A 442 -5.98 17.63 1.89
C ASP A 442 -6.80 18.02 0.64
N VAL A 443 -8.02 18.55 0.83
CA VAL A 443 -8.92 18.95 -0.26
C VAL A 443 -8.64 20.40 -0.64
N PRO A 444 -8.08 20.67 -1.85
CA PRO A 444 -7.74 22.03 -2.26
C PRO A 444 -8.94 22.98 -2.25
N ALA A 445 -8.75 24.24 -1.91
CA ALA A 445 -9.81 25.24 -2.05
C ALA A 445 -10.16 25.42 -3.53
N LEU A 446 -11.44 25.37 -3.86
CA LEU A 446 -11.92 25.74 -5.21
C LEU A 446 -12.20 27.24 -5.24
N GLN A 447 -11.71 27.92 -6.25
CA GLN A 447 -12.21 29.27 -6.59
C GLN A 447 -13.66 29.11 -7.08
N SER A 448 -14.63 29.59 -6.30
CA SER A 448 -16.05 29.50 -6.67
C SER A 448 -16.34 30.52 -7.76
N THR A 449 -16.82 30.05 -8.92
CA THR A 449 -17.42 30.89 -9.93
C THR A 449 -18.95 30.90 -9.77
N ARG A 450 -19.61 32.04 -10.03
CA ARG A 450 -21.07 32.20 -9.96
C ARG A 450 -21.87 31.15 -10.79
N GLU A 451 -21.28 30.63 -11.86
CA GLU A 451 -21.85 29.55 -12.68
C GLU A 451 -22.02 28.22 -11.94
N GLN A 452 -21.20 27.97 -10.90
CA GLN A 452 -21.30 26.75 -10.10
C GLN A 452 -22.53 26.74 -9.17
N ASP A 453 -23.09 27.91 -8.80
CA ASP A 453 -24.24 27.99 -7.91
C ASP A 453 -25.58 27.67 -8.62
N SER A 454 -25.75 28.07 -9.87
CA SER A 454 -26.93 27.70 -10.68
C SER A 454 -26.95 26.19 -11.01
N GLY A 455 -25.81 25.58 -11.27
CA GLY A 455 -25.69 24.13 -11.51
C GLY A 455 -26.09 23.26 -10.30
N ARG A 456 -25.96 23.77 -9.07
CA ARG A 456 -26.22 23.01 -7.85
C ARG A 456 -27.70 22.74 -7.59
N ALA A 457 -28.59 23.69 -7.89
CA ALA A 457 -30.04 23.50 -7.75
C ALA A 457 -30.53 22.43 -8.75
N HIS A 458 -30.01 22.46 -9.97
CA HIS A 458 -30.33 21.48 -11.00
C HIS A 458 -29.81 20.07 -10.63
N TRP A 459 -28.66 19.94 -9.96
CA TRP A 459 -28.13 18.66 -9.53
C TRP A 459 -29.04 17.89 -8.57
N ILE A 460 -29.61 18.56 -7.54
CA ILE A 460 -30.57 17.92 -6.62
C ILE A 460 -31.84 17.49 -7.37
N ALA A 461 -32.32 18.31 -8.28
CA ALA A 461 -33.50 17.97 -9.11
C ALA A 461 -33.18 16.77 -10.02
N ASP A 462 -31.97 16.69 -10.56
CA ASP A 462 -31.50 15.57 -11.37
C ASP A 462 -31.45 14.27 -10.57
N LEU A 463 -30.85 14.27 -9.36
CA LEU A 463 -30.86 13.11 -8.49
C LEU A 463 -32.27 12.57 -8.20
N ARG A 464 -33.24 13.47 -7.97
CA ARG A 464 -34.63 13.10 -7.76
C ARG A 464 -35.25 12.50 -9.01
N ARG A 465 -35.03 13.11 -10.19
CA ARG A 465 -35.50 12.58 -11.49
C ARG A 465 -34.94 11.19 -11.79
N ARG A 466 -33.66 10.99 -11.59
CA ARG A 466 -32.97 9.69 -11.76
C ARG A 466 -33.64 8.61 -10.91
N LEU A 467 -33.84 8.91 -9.62
CA LEU A 467 -34.44 7.98 -8.68
C LEU A 467 -35.89 7.64 -9.06
N GLU A 468 -36.70 8.63 -9.46
CA GLU A 468 -38.09 8.40 -9.90
C GLU A 468 -38.17 7.64 -11.22
N ALA A 469 -37.23 7.91 -12.16
CA ALA A 469 -37.13 7.16 -13.41
C ALA A 469 -36.80 5.67 -13.17
N ALA A 470 -35.86 5.40 -12.24
CA ALA A 470 -35.56 4.02 -11.85
C ALA A 470 -36.77 3.32 -11.21
N ALA A 471 -37.49 4.03 -10.36
CA ALA A 471 -38.74 3.56 -9.75
C ALA A 471 -39.82 3.31 -10.77
N GLY A 472 -39.95 4.17 -11.78
CA GLY A 472 -40.91 4.01 -12.90
C GLY A 472 -40.63 2.73 -13.68
N ARG A 473 -39.37 2.51 -14.09
CA ARG A 473 -38.95 1.28 -14.78
C ARG A 473 -39.18 0.02 -13.93
N PHE A 474 -38.90 0.08 -12.63
CA PHE A 474 -39.17 -1.04 -11.74
C PHE A 474 -40.67 -1.32 -11.56
N ARG A 475 -41.51 -0.28 -11.38
CA ARG A 475 -42.98 -0.42 -11.28
C ARG A 475 -43.58 -1.09 -12.52
N GLN A 476 -43.13 -0.71 -13.71
CA GLN A 476 -43.56 -1.33 -14.94
C GLN A 476 -43.20 -2.83 -14.96
N TYR A 477 -41.98 -3.17 -14.71
CA TYR A 477 -41.51 -4.56 -14.66
C TYR A 477 -42.25 -5.40 -13.59
N ALA A 478 -42.49 -4.83 -12.41
CA ALA A 478 -43.17 -5.51 -11.30
C ALA A 478 -44.67 -5.77 -11.53
N LYS A 479 -45.28 -5.19 -12.57
CA LYS A 479 -46.65 -5.54 -13.00
C LYS A 479 -46.72 -6.87 -13.75
N GLU A 480 -45.65 -7.19 -14.48
CA GLU A 480 -45.57 -8.35 -15.35
C GLU A 480 -44.84 -9.54 -14.69
N HIS A 481 -44.05 -9.25 -13.66
CA HIS A 481 -43.16 -10.23 -13.03
C HIS A 481 -43.33 -10.25 -11.51
N THR A 482 -43.31 -11.44 -10.90
CA THR A 482 -43.39 -11.63 -9.45
C THR A 482 -42.04 -11.32 -8.79
N VAL A 483 -41.72 -10.04 -8.60
CA VAL A 483 -40.49 -9.56 -7.93
C VAL A 483 -40.76 -8.95 -6.56
N LEU A 484 -42.00 -8.96 -6.12
CA LEU A 484 -42.44 -8.48 -4.82
C LEU A 484 -43.24 -9.58 -4.09
N ARG A 485 -42.86 -9.87 -2.85
CA ARG A 485 -43.64 -10.73 -1.93
C ARG A 485 -43.80 -10.00 -0.61
N ASP A 486 -45.02 -9.80 -0.13
CA ASP A 486 -45.32 -9.09 1.12
C ASP A 486 -44.64 -7.70 1.22
N GLY A 487 -44.60 -6.96 0.13
CA GLY A 487 -43.96 -5.64 0.07
C GLY A 487 -42.43 -5.66 0.18
N ARG A 488 -41.80 -6.82 0.02
CA ARG A 488 -40.33 -6.98 -0.02
C ARG A 488 -39.88 -7.46 -1.40
N LEU A 489 -38.67 -7.07 -1.77
CA LEU A 489 -38.05 -7.57 -2.99
C LEU A 489 -37.82 -9.08 -2.90
N HIS A 490 -38.37 -9.79 -3.85
CA HIS A 490 -38.20 -11.23 -4.02
C HIS A 490 -37.74 -11.50 -5.44
N VAL A 491 -36.54 -11.99 -5.58
CA VAL A 491 -36.00 -12.43 -6.87
C VAL A 491 -35.81 -13.93 -6.77
N PRO A 492 -36.34 -14.74 -7.69
CA PRO A 492 -36.06 -16.15 -7.75
C PRO A 492 -34.54 -16.36 -7.72
N ARG A 493 -34.05 -17.26 -6.87
CA ARG A 493 -32.66 -17.68 -6.93
C ARG A 493 -32.44 -18.21 -8.34
N ALA A 494 -31.53 -17.61 -9.07
CA ALA A 494 -31.07 -18.23 -10.30
C ALA A 494 -30.62 -19.64 -9.93
N ARG A 495 -31.04 -20.67 -10.70
CA ARG A 495 -30.54 -22.05 -10.54
C ARG A 495 -29.10 -22.04 -11.02
N TYR A 496 -28.20 -21.55 -10.15
CA TYR A 496 -26.78 -21.71 -10.39
C TYR A 496 -26.48 -23.18 -10.13
N THR A 497 -26.18 -23.89 -11.17
CA THR A 497 -25.70 -25.27 -11.14
C THR A 497 -24.38 -25.26 -10.38
N HIS A 498 -24.41 -25.51 -9.09
CA HIS A 498 -23.50 -26.14 -8.17
C HIS A 498 -23.54 -25.54 -6.77
N GLY A 499 -24.07 -26.31 -5.81
CA GLY A 499 -23.59 -26.35 -4.42
C GLY A 499 -24.00 -25.22 -3.49
N ASP A 500 -25.30 -24.86 -3.40
CA ASP A 500 -25.79 -23.96 -2.37
C ASP A 500 -26.77 -24.69 -1.44
N GLU A 501 -26.29 -25.71 -0.73
CA GLU A 501 -26.98 -26.30 0.41
C GLU A 501 -25.98 -26.40 1.58
N GLY A 502 -26.19 -25.57 2.59
CA GLY A 502 -25.54 -25.68 3.89
C GLY A 502 -24.94 -24.39 4.42
N ASP A 503 -25.46 -23.92 5.53
CA ASP A 503 -24.95 -22.77 6.30
C ASP A 503 -23.59 -23.00 7.00
N ASP A 504 -22.98 -24.16 6.84
CA ASP A 504 -21.73 -24.59 7.48
C ASP A 504 -20.74 -25.18 6.47
N GLU A 505 -20.32 -24.35 5.50
CA GLU A 505 -19.16 -24.70 4.69
C GLU A 505 -17.86 -24.22 5.37
N GLU A 506 -17.20 -25.15 6.07
CA GLU A 506 -15.75 -25.21 6.06
C GLU A 506 -15.26 -25.06 4.62
N GLU A 507 -14.33 -24.14 4.43
CA GLU A 507 -13.65 -23.82 3.16
C GLU A 507 -13.25 -25.07 2.35
N ARG A 508 -14.19 -25.71 1.68
CA ARG A 508 -13.81 -26.55 0.54
C ARG A 508 -13.36 -25.57 -0.55
N SER A 509 -12.09 -25.61 -0.88
CA SER A 509 -11.56 -24.98 -2.08
C SER A 509 -12.41 -25.45 -3.26
N ILE A 510 -13.29 -24.59 -3.75
CA ILE A 510 -14.00 -24.84 -4.99
C ILE A 510 -12.91 -24.77 -6.07
N VAL A 511 -12.32 -25.91 -6.37
CA VAL A 511 -11.58 -26.07 -7.63
C VAL A 511 -12.63 -25.83 -8.70
N PRO A 512 -12.47 -24.83 -9.59
CA PRO A 512 -13.44 -24.60 -10.64
C PRO A 512 -13.65 -25.93 -11.38
N SER A 513 -14.90 -26.34 -11.53
CA SER A 513 -15.31 -27.53 -12.27
C SER A 513 -15.11 -27.40 -13.79
N HIS A 514 -14.17 -26.55 -14.22
CA HIS A 514 -13.79 -26.45 -15.62
C HIS A 514 -12.97 -27.68 -15.99
N PRO A 515 -13.21 -28.27 -17.14
CA PRO A 515 -12.41 -29.39 -17.62
C PRO A 515 -10.95 -28.96 -17.58
N PRO A 516 -10.05 -29.78 -16.99
CA PRO A 516 -8.67 -29.37 -16.79
C PRO A 516 -7.98 -29.22 -18.16
N VAL A 517 -7.76 -28.00 -18.58
CA VAL A 517 -6.97 -27.72 -19.78
C VAL A 517 -5.52 -28.09 -19.45
N ARG A 518 -5.05 -29.18 -20.06
CA ARG A 518 -3.65 -29.59 -19.90
C ARG A 518 -2.75 -28.71 -20.77
N LEU A 519 -1.94 -27.89 -20.14
CA LEU A 519 -0.90 -27.10 -20.78
C LEU A 519 0.47 -27.77 -20.56
N PRO A 520 1.45 -27.55 -21.47
CA PRO A 520 2.81 -28.05 -21.30
C PRO A 520 3.44 -27.53 -20.01
N LEU A 521 4.18 -28.41 -19.31
CA LEU A 521 4.85 -28.05 -18.06
C LEU A 521 5.93 -27.00 -18.29
N ILE A 522 5.93 -25.95 -17.50
CA ILE A 522 6.93 -24.90 -17.52
C ILE A 522 7.43 -24.58 -16.11
N ASP A 523 8.72 -24.28 -15.97
CA ASP A 523 9.28 -23.77 -14.71
C ASP A 523 8.96 -22.28 -14.57
N ILE A 524 8.61 -21.84 -13.35
CA ILE A 524 8.24 -20.44 -13.09
C ILE A 524 9.35 -19.45 -13.47
N VAL A 525 10.62 -19.85 -13.37
CA VAL A 525 11.75 -19.00 -13.76
C VAL A 525 11.76 -18.78 -15.27
N ASP A 526 11.55 -19.84 -16.02
CA ASP A 526 11.57 -19.80 -17.49
C ASP A 526 10.34 -19.04 -17.99
N LEU A 527 9.17 -19.26 -17.38
CA LEU A 527 7.96 -18.49 -17.66
C LEU A 527 8.22 -16.97 -17.46
N MET A 528 8.83 -16.60 -16.34
CA MET A 528 9.14 -15.18 -16.05
C MET A 528 10.11 -14.59 -17.08
N ARG A 529 11.07 -15.36 -17.59
CA ARG A 529 12.00 -14.95 -18.65
C ARG A 529 11.29 -14.78 -20.00
N GLU A 530 10.42 -15.74 -20.38
CA GLU A 530 9.64 -15.63 -21.62
C GLU A 530 8.72 -14.40 -21.59
N VAL A 531 8.01 -14.17 -20.48
CA VAL A 531 7.17 -12.98 -20.32
C VAL A 531 8.02 -11.71 -20.34
N HIS A 532 9.23 -11.71 -19.74
CA HIS A 532 10.14 -10.58 -19.84
C HIS A 532 10.53 -10.31 -21.29
N GLY A 533 10.83 -11.32 -22.09
CA GLY A 533 11.14 -11.19 -23.52
C GLY A 533 10.03 -10.47 -24.29
N ALA A 534 8.76 -10.74 -23.96
CA ALA A 534 7.59 -10.09 -24.56
C ALA A 534 7.30 -8.67 -24.01
N THR A 535 7.51 -8.45 -22.71
CA THR A 535 6.99 -7.24 -22.02
C THR A 535 8.06 -6.27 -21.54
N GLY A 536 9.31 -6.69 -21.42
CA GLY A 536 10.39 -5.89 -20.81
C GLY A 536 10.22 -5.66 -19.31
N LEU A 537 9.41 -6.45 -18.60
CA LEU A 537 9.03 -6.20 -17.20
C LEU A 537 10.23 -6.09 -16.24
N LEU A 538 11.30 -6.89 -16.44
CA LEU A 538 12.47 -6.88 -15.57
C LEU A 538 13.33 -5.62 -15.72
N ASP A 539 13.17 -4.86 -16.79
CA ASP A 539 13.88 -3.60 -16.99
C ASP A 539 13.35 -2.46 -16.11
N ALA A 540 12.22 -2.66 -15.44
CA ALA A 540 11.72 -1.75 -14.40
C ALA A 540 12.63 -1.73 -13.14
N PHE A 541 13.42 -2.79 -12.90
CA PHE A 541 14.26 -2.93 -11.72
C PHE A 541 15.65 -2.33 -11.94
N GLN A 542 15.73 -1.02 -12.15
CA GLN A 542 16.97 -0.26 -12.29
C GLN A 542 17.17 0.64 -11.08
N LEU A 543 18.42 1.03 -10.78
CA LEU A 543 18.68 2.07 -9.78
C LEU A 543 18.27 3.43 -10.33
N ASP A 544 17.71 4.24 -9.44
CA ASP A 544 17.43 5.63 -9.76
C ASP A 544 18.74 6.45 -9.70
N GLY A 545 19.01 7.17 -10.77
CA GLY A 545 20.18 8.03 -10.86
C GLY A 545 21.49 7.32 -11.28
N PRO A 546 22.56 8.08 -11.45
CA PRO A 546 23.87 7.55 -11.80
C PRO A 546 24.46 6.79 -10.62
N ALA A 547 24.70 5.48 -10.80
CA ALA A 547 25.34 4.65 -9.80
C ALA A 547 26.75 4.29 -10.26
N PRO A 548 27.79 4.40 -9.40
CA PRO A 548 29.16 4.06 -9.74
C PRO A 548 29.36 2.58 -10.09
N HIS A 549 28.47 1.71 -9.64
CA HIS A 549 28.52 0.27 -9.88
C HIS A 549 27.12 -0.24 -10.29
N ARG A 550 26.78 -0.07 -11.55
CA ARG A 550 25.57 -0.73 -12.10
C ARG A 550 25.87 -2.20 -12.35
N LEU A 551 24.95 -3.04 -11.90
CA LEU A 551 24.98 -4.46 -12.23
C LEU A 551 24.83 -4.65 -13.75
N PRO A 552 25.50 -5.64 -14.36
CA PRO A 552 25.20 -6.08 -15.72
C PRO A 552 23.72 -6.38 -15.86
N ASP A 553 23.16 -6.11 -17.04
CA ASP A 553 21.70 -6.24 -17.24
C ASP A 553 21.19 -7.66 -16.99
N ASP A 554 21.93 -8.66 -17.49
CA ASP A 554 21.55 -10.05 -17.29
C ASP A 554 21.58 -10.46 -15.81
N GLU A 555 22.63 -10.05 -15.11
CA GLU A 555 22.73 -10.30 -13.68
C GLU A 555 21.63 -9.57 -12.87
N ARG A 556 21.31 -8.35 -13.26
CA ARG A 556 20.21 -7.59 -12.66
C ARG A 556 18.85 -8.29 -12.86
N ARG A 557 18.59 -8.77 -14.07
CA ARG A 557 17.38 -9.51 -14.42
C ARG A 557 17.27 -10.81 -13.63
N GLU A 558 18.35 -11.58 -13.54
CA GLU A 558 18.39 -12.82 -12.75
C GLU A 558 18.15 -12.57 -11.25
N LEU A 559 18.79 -11.56 -10.68
CA LEU A 559 18.54 -11.17 -9.29
C LEU A 559 17.09 -10.72 -9.09
N ALA A 560 16.49 -10.01 -10.06
CA ALA A 560 15.10 -9.58 -10.01
C ALA A 560 14.15 -10.80 -10.01
N VAL A 561 14.35 -11.76 -10.90
CA VAL A 561 13.57 -13.01 -10.92
C VAL A 561 13.69 -13.75 -9.58
N ALA A 562 14.91 -13.91 -9.06
CA ALA A 562 15.14 -14.59 -7.78
C ALA A 562 14.41 -13.90 -6.61
N VAL A 563 14.43 -12.57 -6.56
CA VAL A 563 13.70 -11.82 -5.52
C VAL A 563 12.19 -11.89 -5.71
N LEU A 564 11.71 -11.78 -6.96
CA LEU A 564 10.27 -11.88 -7.26
C LEU A 564 9.71 -13.25 -6.88
N ILE A 565 10.45 -14.33 -7.15
CA ILE A 565 10.05 -15.68 -6.72
C ILE A 565 10.08 -15.79 -5.19
N GLY A 566 11.12 -15.28 -4.53
CA GLY A 566 11.25 -15.33 -3.08
C GLY A 566 10.09 -14.62 -2.36
N ASP A 567 9.69 -13.47 -2.85
CA ASP A 567 8.64 -12.65 -2.27
C ASP A 567 7.25 -13.05 -2.77
N GLY A 568 7.09 -13.25 -4.07
CA GLY A 568 5.81 -13.55 -4.70
C GLY A 568 5.25 -14.94 -4.32
N LEU A 569 6.10 -15.94 -4.17
CA LEU A 569 5.71 -17.26 -3.67
C LEU A 569 5.78 -17.39 -2.14
N ASN A 570 6.13 -16.30 -1.44
CA ASN A 570 6.32 -16.27 0.01
C ASN A 570 7.39 -17.26 0.54
N LEU A 571 8.34 -17.67 -0.27
CA LEU A 571 9.43 -18.56 0.12
C LEU A 571 10.44 -17.86 1.04
N GLY A 572 10.63 -16.56 0.81
CA GLY A 572 11.62 -15.74 1.47
C GLY A 572 13.03 -15.90 0.87
N LEU A 573 13.79 -14.80 0.88
CA LEU A 573 15.12 -14.73 0.23
C LEU A 573 16.15 -15.72 0.79
N LYS A 574 15.97 -16.19 2.03
CA LYS A 574 16.85 -17.19 2.64
C LYS A 574 16.71 -18.55 1.95
N GLU A 575 15.48 -18.94 1.66
CA GLU A 575 15.20 -20.21 0.97
C GLU A 575 15.64 -20.15 -0.49
N VAL A 576 15.36 -19.06 -1.17
CA VAL A 576 15.84 -18.83 -2.54
C VAL A 576 17.37 -18.89 -2.62
N SER A 577 18.09 -18.24 -1.67
CA SER A 577 19.57 -18.28 -1.62
C SER A 577 20.12 -19.70 -1.42
N ARG A 578 19.41 -20.55 -0.66
CA ARG A 578 19.81 -21.94 -0.43
C ARG A 578 19.62 -22.82 -1.67
N SER A 579 18.62 -22.48 -2.47
CA SER A 579 18.13 -23.33 -3.57
C SER A 579 18.82 -23.04 -4.89
N ILE A 580 19.29 -21.81 -5.11
CA ILE A 580 19.78 -21.34 -6.41
C ILE A 580 21.34 -21.43 -6.52
N GLY A 581 22.08 -21.74 -5.43
CA GLY A 581 23.53 -21.96 -5.47
C GLY A 581 24.42 -20.70 -5.32
N HIS A 582 25.70 -20.81 -5.71
CA HIS A 582 26.76 -19.88 -5.28
C HIS A 582 26.64 -18.42 -5.77
N GLY A 583 25.90 -18.12 -6.84
CA GLY A 583 25.75 -16.76 -7.38
C GLY A 583 24.86 -15.84 -6.54
N PHE A 584 23.97 -16.38 -5.71
CA PHE A 584 22.89 -15.65 -5.02
C PHE A 584 23.02 -15.68 -3.50
N ARG A 585 24.14 -15.17 -2.99
CA ARG A 585 24.31 -15.02 -1.53
C ARG A 585 23.20 -14.20 -0.92
N LEU A 586 22.68 -14.63 0.23
CA LEU A 586 21.56 -13.99 0.92
C LEU A 586 21.74 -12.47 1.13
N GLY A 587 22.97 -12.04 1.45
CA GLY A 587 23.29 -10.62 1.58
C GLY A 587 23.09 -9.84 0.28
N ARG A 588 23.44 -10.45 -0.87
CA ARG A 588 23.27 -9.85 -2.18
C ARG A 588 21.80 -9.75 -2.57
N LEU A 589 21.01 -10.82 -2.37
CA LEU A 589 19.56 -10.79 -2.59
C LEU A 589 18.84 -9.75 -1.72
N ARG A 590 19.21 -9.65 -0.42
CA ARG A 590 18.66 -8.64 0.48
C ARG A 590 18.99 -7.21 0.04
N ASN A 591 20.22 -6.99 -0.38
CA ASN A 591 20.64 -5.68 -0.88
C ASN A 591 19.91 -5.34 -2.18
N PHE A 592 19.77 -6.30 -3.10
CA PHE A 592 19.04 -6.12 -4.33
C PHE A 592 17.55 -5.84 -4.05
N ALA A 593 16.89 -6.65 -3.22
CA ALA A 593 15.50 -6.43 -2.83
C ALA A 593 15.28 -5.03 -2.23
N ALA A 594 16.19 -4.58 -1.36
CA ALA A 594 16.06 -3.28 -0.70
C ALA A 594 16.21 -2.08 -1.65
N ASN A 595 17.02 -2.17 -2.69
CA ASN A 595 17.35 -1.03 -3.54
C ASN A 595 16.68 -1.07 -4.92
N TYR A 596 16.40 -2.26 -5.45
CA TYR A 596 15.88 -2.45 -6.80
C TYR A 596 14.42 -2.90 -6.83
N VAL A 597 13.97 -3.75 -5.87
CA VAL A 597 12.61 -4.30 -5.86
C VAL A 597 11.75 -3.55 -4.84
N ILE A 598 11.39 -2.33 -5.18
CA ILE A 598 10.57 -1.44 -4.36
C ILE A 598 9.17 -1.29 -4.94
N SER A 599 8.19 -0.89 -4.11
CA SER A 599 6.77 -0.80 -4.48
C SER A 599 6.53 -0.06 -5.81
N ARG A 600 7.20 1.08 -6.04
CA ARG A 600 7.07 1.85 -7.29
C ARG A 600 7.52 1.06 -8.51
N LYS A 601 8.65 0.35 -8.42
CA LYS A 601 9.21 -0.44 -9.52
C LYS A 601 8.43 -1.72 -9.78
N LEU A 602 7.89 -2.34 -8.73
CA LEU A 602 6.96 -3.47 -8.85
C LEU A 602 5.69 -3.07 -9.60
N ARG A 603 5.11 -1.91 -9.27
CA ARG A 603 3.97 -1.37 -10.02
C ARG A 603 4.34 -1.06 -11.48
N ALA A 604 5.50 -0.47 -11.73
CA ALA A 604 5.97 -0.20 -13.09
C ALA A 604 6.18 -1.49 -13.89
N ALA A 605 6.69 -2.55 -13.28
CA ALA A 605 6.81 -3.86 -13.91
C ALA A 605 5.44 -4.47 -14.23
N SER A 606 4.48 -4.38 -13.31
CA SER A 606 3.10 -4.82 -13.53
C SER A 606 2.42 -4.03 -14.65
N ALA A 607 2.61 -2.71 -14.68
CA ALA A 607 2.07 -1.85 -15.72
C ALA A 607 2.57 -2.25 -17.12
N ARG A 608 3.83 -2.68 -17.27
CA ARG A 608 4.37 -3.18 -18.55
C ARG A 608 3.68 -4.46 -19.00
N VAL A 609 3.40 -5.39 -18.07
CA VAL A 609 2.67 -6.62 -18.38
C VAL A 609 1.25 -6.29 -18.84
N ILE A 610 0.56 -5.41 -18.11
CA ILE A 610 -0.81 -4.99 -18.43
C ILE A 610 -0.86 -4.22 -19.76
N ALA A 611 0.07 -3.29 -20.01
CA ALA A 611 0.13 -2.54 -21.26
C ALA A 611 0.35 -3.48 -22.48
N MET A 612 1.23 -4.48 -22.36
CA MET A 612 1.42 -5.46 -23.41
C MET A 612 0.20 -6.37 -23.60
N TRP A 613 -0.46 -6.75 -22.52
CA TRP A 613 -1.74 -7.47 -22.57
C TRP A 613 -2.81 -6.69 -23.34
N ASP A 614 -2.97 -5.41 -23.02
CA ASP A 614 -3.92 -4.53 -23.69
C ASP A 614 -3.54 -4.31 -25.16
N LYS A 615 -2.25 -4.09 -25.46
CA LYS A 615 -1.73 -3.91 -26.82
C LYS A 615 -1.96 -5.12 -27.72
N LEU A 616 -1.76 -6.33 -27.18
CA LEU A 616 -1.95 -7.57 -27.94
C LEU A 616 -3.41 -8.06 -27.93
N GLY A 617 -4.32 -7.40 -27.22
CA GLY A 617 -5.72 -7.78 -27.11
C GLY A 617 -5.94 -9.15 -26.50
N LEU A 618 -4.99 -9.65 -25.68
CA LEU A 618 -5.02 -11.02 -25.15
C LEU A 618 -6.26 -11.31 -24.31
N GLY A 619 -6.78 -10.30 -23.60
CA GLY A 619 -7.95 -10.43 -22.72
C GLY A 619 -9.30 -10.37 -23.41
N LEU A 620 -9.38 -9.87 -24.63
CA LEU A 620 -10.64 -9.61 -25.36
C LEU A 620 -11.63 -10.81 -25.40
N PRO A 621 -11.17 -12.07 -25.47
CA PRO A 621 -12.08 -13.21 -25.44
C PRO A 621 -12.83 -13.39 -24.10
N TRP A 622 -12.35 -12.81 -23.02
CA TRP A 622 -12.88 -12.99 -21.67
C TRP A 622 -13.52 -11.73 -21.07
N GLY A 623 -13.11 -10.54 -21.54
CA GLY A 623 -13.64 -9.27 -21.03
C GLY A 623 -13.08 -8.05 -21.72
N SER A 624 -13.68 -6.90 -21.43
CA SER A 624 -13.30 -5.60 -22.02
C SER A 624 -12.04 -4.99 -21.40
N GLY A 625 -11.69 -5.38 -20.17
CA GLY A 625 -10.68 -4.76 -19.34
C GLY A 625 -11.13 -3.45 -18.68
N ARG A 626 -12.43 -3.09 -18.75
CA ARG A 626 -13.00 -1.85 -18.18
C ARG A 626 -13.78 -2.08 -16.89
N ALA A 627 -14.22 -3.30 -16.63
CA ALA A 627 -14.83 -3.69 -15.37
C ALA A 627 -13.83 -4.47 -14.51
N CYS A 628 -14.03 -4.44 -13.20
CA CYS A 628 -13.25 -5.24 -12.27
C CYS A 628 -14.15 -5.87 -11.21
N SER A 629 -13.64 -6.93 -10.60
CA SER A 629 -14.20 -7.53 -9.40
C SER A 629 -13.21 -7.43 -8.25
N VAL A 630 -13.74 -7.29 -7.03
CA VAL A 630 -12.94 -7.11 -5.83
C VAL A 630 -13.34 -8.12 -4.76
N ASP A 631 -12.31 -8.75 -4.15
CA ASP A 631 -12.52 -9.67 -3.03
C ASP A 631 -11.28 -9.73 -2.15
N GLY A 632 -11.45 -10.07 -0.88
CA GLY A 632 -10.42 -10.12 0.13
C GLY A 632 -10.23 -11.51 0.74
N ARG A 633 -9.01 -12.04 0.67
CA ARG A 633 -8.62 -13.31 1.28
C ARG A 633 -7.89 -13.10 2.59
N VAL A 634 -8.45 -13.63 3.70
CA VAL A 634 -7.79 -13.57 5.02
C VAL A 634 -6.67 -14.60 5.09
N VAL A 635 -5.44 -14.13 5.30
CA VAL A 635 -4.26 -14.96 5.48
C VAL A 635 -3.68 -14.80 6.89
N ARG A 636 -3.09 -15.88 7.42
CA ARG A 636 -2.43 -15.82 8.74
C ARG A 636 -1.21 -14.88 8.69
N SER A 637 -0.97 -14.17 9.78
CA SER A 637 0.23 -13.36 9.95
C SER A 637 0.82 -13.51 11.34
N ASN A 638 2.01 -12.95 11.56
CA ASN A 638 2.64 -12.95 12.87
C ASN A 638 1.79 -12.14 13.86
N SER A 639 1.43 -12.73 15.00
CA SER A 639 0.62 -12.09 16.05
C SER A 639 1.31 -10.91 16.75
N LYS A 640 2.65 -10.77 16.59
CA LYS A 640 3.43 -9.65 17.14
C LYS A 640 3.37 -8.41 16.26
N ASN A 641 2.50 -8.37 15.27
CA ASN A 641 2.33 -7.24 14.35
C ASN A 641 1.18 -6.34 14.85
N ILE A 642 1.43 -5.02 14.93
CA ILE A 642 0.42 -4.04 15.35
C ILE A 642 -0.77 -3.95 14.37
N PHE A 643 -0.56 -4.27 13.11
CA PHE A 643 -1.60 -4.27 12.06
C PHE A 643 -2.36 -5.59 11.95
N SER A 644 -1.89 -6.66 12.60
CA SER A 644 -2.60 -7.94 12.63
C SER A 644 -3.72 -7.89 13.64
N SER A 645 -4.89 -8.38 13.26
CA SER A 645 -6.06 -8.46 14.12
C SER A 645 -6.74 -9.81 14.01
N TYR A 646 -7.50 -10.16 15.03
CA TYR A 646 -8.31 -11.37 15.03
C TYR A 646 -9.54 -11.17 14.16
N HIS A 647 -9.73 -12.03 13.18
CA HIS A 647 -10.91 -12.06 12.35
C HIS A 647 -11.95 -12.99 12.99
N ARG A 648 -13.03 -12.43 13.52
CA ARG A 648 -14.02 -13.19 14.31
C ARG A 648 -14.61 -14.38 13.55
N ARG A 649 -15.07 -14.14 12.31
CA ARG A 649 -15.72 -15.16 11.48
C ARG A 649 -14.78 -16.29 11.05
N LYS A 650 -13.50 -15.99 10.82
CA LYS A 650 -12.49 -16.96 10.35
C LYS A 650 -11.65 -17.55 11.49
N GLY A 651 -11.81 -17.14 12.74
CA GLY A 651 -11.06 -17.66 13.88
C GLY A 651 -9.53 -17.47 13.81
N LYS A 652 -9.03 -16.56 12.97
CA LYS A 652 -7.60 -16.43 12.65
C LYS A 652 -7.08 -15.02 12.97
N VAL A 653 -5.84 -14.92 13.49
CA VAL A 653 -5.09 -13.66 13.53
C VAL A 653 -4.35 -13.48 12.21
N GLY A 654 -4.61 -12.39 11.52
CA GLY A 654 -4.01 -12.21 10.19
C GLY A 654 -4.21 -10.82 9.61
N VAL A 655 -4.05 -10.78 8.32
CA VAL A 655 -4.29 -9.64 7.42
C VAL A 655 -5.13 -10.13 6.24
N THR A 656 -5.75 -9.21 5.54
CA THR A 656 -6.52 -9.51 4.33
C THR A 656 -5.70 -9.13 3.11
N ILE A 657 -5.53 -10.05 2.17
CA ILE A 657 -5.01 -9.75 0.83
C ILE A 657 -6.23 -9.40 -0.02
N TYR A 658 -6.30 -8.16 -0.47
CA TYR A 658 -7.40 -7.59 -1.23
C TYR A 658 -6.99 -7.44 -2.69
N TRP A 659 -7.75 -8.05 -3.59
CA TRP A 659 -7.53 -8.08 -5.03
C TRP A 659 -8.50 -7.16 -5.76
N VAL A 660 -7.99 -6.57 -6.83
CA VAL A 660 -8.79 -5.91 -7.87
C VAL A 660 -8.47 -6.62 -9.18
N VAL A 661 -9.39 -7.45 -9.65
CA VAL A 661 -9.24 -8.31 -10.82
C VAL A 661 -10.11 -7.78 -11.95
N ARG A 662 -9.52 -7.51 -13.09
CA ARG A 662 -10.25 -7.05 -14.28
C ARG A 662 -11.15 -8.16 -14.83
N ASP A 663 -12.19 -7.78 -15.58
CA ASP A 663 -13.11 -8.71 -16.24
C ASP A 663 -12.41 -9.62 -17.29
N ASP A 664 -11.21 -9.23 -17.73
CA ASP A 664 -10.34 -10.00 -18.61
C ASP A 664 -9.28 -10.84 -17.88
N TYR A 665 -9.45 -11.07 -16.56
CA TYR A 665 -8.62 -11.93 -15.72
C TYR A 665 -7.22 -11.42 -15.37
N LEU A 666 -6.82 -10.17 -15.65
CA LEU A 666 -5.61 -9.62 -15.05
C LEU A 666 -5.92 -8.88 -13.73
N ALA A 667 -5.05 -9.04 -12.75
CA ALA A 667 -5.11 -8.18 -11.56
C ALA A 667 -4.56 -6.80 -11.88
N SER A 668 -5.38 -5.76 -11.72
CA SER A 668 -4.95 -4.37 -11.81
C SER A 668 -4.21 -3.93 -10.54
N SER A 669 -4.61 -4.44 -9.38
CA SER A 669 -3.91 -4.16 -8.13
C SER A 669 -4.10 -5.24 -7.06
N VAL A 670 -3.21 -5.18 -6.06
CA VAL A 670 -3.28 -5.99 -4.85
C VAL A 670 -2.87 -5.15 -3.65
N ARG A 671 -3.56 -5.30 -2.52
CA ARG A 671 -3.26 -4.62 -1.26
C ARG A 671 -3.28 -5.59 -0.10
N ILE A 672 -2.42 -5.36 0.89
CA ILE A 672 -2.48 -6.12 2.15
C ILE A 672 -3.00 -5.20 3.25
N ILE A 673 -4.26 -5.38 3.61
CA ILE A 673 -4.99 -4.56 4.58
C ILE A 673 -5.19 -5.27 5.92
N GLY A 674 -5.48 -4.50 6.97
CA GLY A 674 -5.80 -5.08 8.28
C GLY A 674 -7.20 -5.70 8.29
N ASN A 675 -7.39 -6.85 8.96
CA ASN A 675 -8.69 -7.53 9.06
C ASN A 675 -9.83 -6.69 9.69
N GLN A 676 -9.52 -5.52 10.24
CA GLN A 676 -10.52 -4.58 10.78
C GLN A 676 -10.85 -3.46 9.78
N GLU A 677 -10.16 -3.41 8.68
CA GLU A 677 -10.40 -2.45 7.61
C GLU A 677 -11.45 -3.03 6.68
N TRP A 678 -12.35 -2.18 6.21
CA TRP A 678 -13.38 -2.61 5.28
C TRP A 678 -12.83 -2.53 3.85
N GLU A 679 -12.98 -3.59 3.12
CA GLU A 679 -12.53 -3.71 1.73
C GLU A 679 -13.17 -2.63 0.84
N SER A 680 -14.43 -2.30 1.10
CA SER A 680 -15.16 -1.23 0.40
C SER A 680 -14.54 0.16 0.49
N TRP A 681 -13.61 0.41 1.40
CA TRP A 681 -12.89 1.70 1.43
C TRP A 681 -11.92 1.85 0.26
N TYR A 682 -11.42 0.75 -0.27
CA TYR A 682 -10.33 0.73 -1.27
C TYR A 682 -10.84 0.61 -2.71
N VAL A 683 -12.11 0.28 -2.90
CA VAL A 683 -12.69 -0.02 -4.21
C VAL A 683 -12.54 1.12 -5.23
N LEU A 684 -12.55 2.37 -4.78
CA LEU A 684 -12.46 3.53 -5.66
C LEU A 684 -11.01 3.95 -6.01
N ASP A 685 -10.02 3.51 -5.24
CA ASP A 685 -8.61 3.89 -5.49
C ASP A 685 -8.16 3.42 -6.88
N ASP A 686 -8.48 2.17 -7.21
CA ASP A 686 -8.05 1.54 -8.45
C ASP A 686 -8.93 1.95 -9.64
N LEU A 687 -10.20 2.28 -9.40
CA LEU A 687 -11.07 2.88 -10.42
C LEU A 687 -10.58 4.28 -10.83
N GLN A 688 -9.94 5.00 -9.91
CA GLN A 688 -9.43 6.34 -10.16
C GLN A 688 -8.02 6.34 -10.76
N GLN A 689 -7.18 5.40 -10.37
CA GLN A 689 -5.79 5.27 -10.82
C GLN A 689 -5.53 3.85 -11.34
N PRO A 690 -6.06 3.48 -12.49
CA PRO A 690 -5.88 2.14 -13.04
C PRO A 690 -4.41 1.88 -13.38
N THR A 691 -3.97 0.65 -13.13
CA THR A 691 -2.67 0.17 -13.61
C THR A 691 -2.83 -0.30 -15.06
N GLY A 692 -2.61 0.56 -16.03
CA GLY A 692 -2.78 0.26 -17.45
C GLY A 692 -3.41 1.42 -18.23
N GLU A 693 -3.57 1.25 -19.53
CA GLU A 693 -4.09 2.29 -20.42
C GLU A 693 -5.62 2.37 -20.41
N LYS A 694 -6.30 1.25 -20.09
CA LYS A 694 -7.76 1.20 -20.08
C LYS A 694 -8.32 1.71 -18.74
N PRO A 695 -9.23 2.69 -18.76
CA PRO A 695 -9.87 3.16 -17.54
C PRO A 695 -10.82 2.09 -16.98
N LEU A 696 -10.77 1.86 -15.68
CA LEU A 696 -11.76 1.05 -14.98
C LEU A 696 -13.00 1.91 -14.68
N GLU A 697 -14.17 1.44 -15.07
CA GLU A 697 -15.44 2.18 -14.98
C GLU A 697 -16.38 1.58 -13.94
N VAL A 698 -16.37 0.24 -13.82
CA VAL A 698 -17.28 -0.53 -12.97
C VAL A 698 -16.48 -1.42 -12.01
N SER A 699 -16.89 -1.43 -10.75
CA SER A 699 -16.36 -2.39 -9.77
C SER A 699 -17.47 -3.22 -9.15
N THR A 700 -17.30 -4.54 -9.19
CA THR A 700 -18.20 -5.54 -8.61
C THR A 700 -17.61 -6.09 -7.32
N GLY A 701 -18.39 -6.10 -6.23
CA GLY A 701 -18.02 -6.69 -4.95
C GLY A 701 -19.08 -7.62 -4.37
N ASP A 702 -18.77 -8.19 -3.21
CA ASP A 702 -19.75 -8.97 -2.45
C ASP A 702 -20.66 -8.06 -1.58
N THR A 703 -21.54 -8.67 -0.78
CA THR A 703 -22.46 -7.98 0.13
C THR A 703 -21.74 -7.03 1.12
N HIS A 704 -20.44 -7.20 1.39
CA HIS A 704 -19.65 -6.33 2.25
C HIS A 704 -19.28 -4.99 1.58
N GLY A 705 -19.41 -4.88 0.25
CA GLY A 705 -19.19 -3.64 -0.53
C GLY A 705 -20.27 -2.56 -0.36
N GLN A 706 -21.20 -2.66 0.59
CA GLN A 706 -22.36 -1.77 0.72
C GLN A 706 -22.11 -0.47 1.51
N HIS A 707 -20.91 0.07 1.50
CA HIS A 707 -20.63 1.34 2.20
C HIS A 707 -21.23 2.53 1.45
N LEU A 708 -22.32 3.12 1.98
CA LEU A 708 -23.08 4.19 1.30
C LEU A 708 -22.22 5.37 0.85
N ALA A 709 -21.22 5.79 1.64
CA ALA A 709 -20.34 6.89 1.23
C ALA A 709 -19.48 6.53 0.00
N ALA A 710 -19.11 5.25 -0.18
CA ALA A 710 -18.41 4.82 -1.39
C ALA A 710 -19.30 4.92 -2.63
N TRP A 711 -20.59 4.59 -2.50
CA TRP A 711 -21.59 4.78 -3.57
C TRP A 711 -21.76 6.25 -3.93
N GLY A 712 -21.86 7.14 -2.91
CA GLY A 712 -21.96 8.58 -3.14
C GLY A 712 -20.74 9.18 -3.81
N LEU A 713 -19.53 8.77 -3.38
CA LEU A 713 -18.29 9.25 -3.99
C LEU A 713 -18.11 8.69 -5.40
N ALA A 714 -18.45 7.41 -5.64
CA ALA A 714 -18.43 6.80 -6.96
C ALA A 714 -19.31 7.55 -7.97
N ASP A 715 -20.56 7.85 -7.58
CA ASP A 715 -21.49 8.63 -8.40
C ASP A 715 -20.94 10.02 -8.74
N LEU A 716 -20.38 10.72 -7.77
CA LEU A 716 -19.78 12.04 -7.99
C LEU A 716 -18.58 12.03 -8.95
N ILE A 717 -17.77 10.95 -8.94
CA ILE A 717 -16.60 10.85 -9.84
C ILE A 717 -16.90 10.12 -11.15
N GLY A 718 -18.19 9.76 -11.40
CA GLY A 718 -18.62 9.09 -12.63
C GLY A 718 -18.21 7.61 -12.72
N LYS A 719 -18.10 6.91 -11.57
CA LYS A 719 -17.79 5.48 -11.48
C LYS A 719 -19.01 4.70 -10.99
N ARG A 720 -19.12 3.45 -11.41
CA ARG A 720 -20.23 2.58 -11.04
C ARG A 720 -19.80 1.46 -10.10
N LEU A 721 -20.54 1.29 -8.99
CA LEU A 721 -20.38 0.15 -8.09
C LEU A 721 -21.53 -0.84 -8.31
N THR A 722 -21.21 -2.13 -8.24
CA THR A 722 -22.18 -3.22 -8.29
C THR A 722 -21.88 -4.21 -7.18
N VAL A 723 -22.90 -4.91 -6.68
CA VAL A 723 -22.77 -5.84 -5.54
C VAL A 723 -23.64 -7.06 -5.74
N ARG A 724 -23.12 -8.24 -5.40
CA ARG A 724 -23.92 -9.46 -5.30
C ARG A 724 -24.64 -9.49 -3.94
N PHE A 725 -25.95 -9.59 -3.93
CA PHE A 725 -26.74 -9.73 -2.71
C PHE A 725 -27.02 -11.18 -2.35
N ARG A 726 -26.78 -11.59 -1.10
CA ARG A 726 -27.18 -12.89 -0.55
C ARG A 726 -28.68 -12.97 -0.29
N GLN A 727 -29.25 -11.90 0.29
CA GLN A 727 -30.67 -11.81 0.67
C GLN A 727 -31.21 -10.44 0.29
N LEU A 728 -31.76 -10.32 -0.91
CA LEU A 728 -32.28 -9.05 -1.44
C LEU A 728 -33.43 -8.50 -0.62
N GLY A 729 -34.32 -9.37 -0.08
CA GLY A 729 -35.48 -8.96 0.70
C GLY A 729 -35.16 -8.26 2.04
N THR A 730 -33.94 -8.37 2.54
CA THR A 730 -33.51 -7.69 3.78
C THR A 730 -32.83 -6.34 3.51
N VAL A 731 -32.63 -5.98 2.26
CA VAL A 731 -31.87 -4.79 1.87
C VAL A 731 -32.73 -3.54 2.09
N LYS A 732 -32.19 -2.55 2.80
CA LYS A 732 -32.82 -1.26 3.01
C LYS A 732 -32.81 -0.44 1.73
N LEU A 733 -33.98 0.05 1.31
CA LEU A 733 -34.15 0.98 0.22
C LEU A 733 -34.40 2.39 0.72
N TYR A 734 -34.13 3.33 -0.17
CA TYR A 734 -34.29 4.75 0.10
C TYR A 734 -35.07 5.39 -1.06
N GLY A 735 -35.96 6.30 -0.74
CA GLY A 735 -36.85 6.92 -1.72
C GLY A 735 -37.11 8.39 -1.41
N LEU A 736 -38.06 8.95 -2.15
CA LEU A 736 -38.47 10.34 -1.98
C LEU A 736 -39.29 10.57 -0.71
N ARG A 737 -39.94 9.52 -0.19
CA ARG A 737 -40.80 9.55 1.00
C ARG A 737 -40.55 8.33 1.88
N ASN A 738 -40.88 8.44 3.17
CA ASN A 738 -40.89 7.31 4.10
C ASN A 738 -42.12 6.42 3.85
N GLY A 739 -42.01 5.13 4.21
CA GLY A 739 -43.11 4.19 4.22
C GLY A 739 -43.14 3.28 3.00
N ARG A 740 -44.20 3.35 2.18
CA ARG A 740 -44.35 2.51 0.98
C ARG A 740 -44.01 3.30 -0.29
N TRP A 741 -43.09 2.76 -1.07
CA TRP A 741 -42.68 3.37 -2.34
C TRP A 741 -42.35 2.28 -3.38
N CYS A 742 -42.86 2.40 -4.59
CA CYS A 742 -42.77 1.40 -5.67
C CYS A 742 -43.30 0.00 -5.29
N GLY A 743 -44.30 -0.10 -4.40
CA GLY A 743 -44.79 -1.37 -3.86
C GLY A 743 -43.98 -1.95 -2.73
N ILE A 744 -42.80 -1.37 -2.42
CA ILE A 744 -41.87 -1.82 -1.40
C ILE A 744 -42.19 -1.12 -0.08
N GLN A 745 -42.20 -1.90 1.04
CA GLN A 745 -42.45 -1.38 2.39
C GLN A 745 -41.15 -1.03 3.10
N GLY A 746 -41.21 -0.16 4.12
CA GLY A 746 -40.07 0.18 4.97
C GLY A 746 -39.02 1.06 4.30
N VAL A 747 -39.35 1.75 3.21
CA VAL A 747 -38.48 2.68 2.52
C VAL A 747 -38.26 3.92 3.39
N LYS A 748 -36.99 4.39 3.50
CA LYS A 748 -36.62 5.58 4.22
C LYS A 748 -36.33 6.73 3.26
N THR A 749 -36.63 7.96 3.68
CA THR A 749 -36.32 9.15 2.89
C THR A 749 -34.79 9.48 2.94
N ILE A 750 -34.36 10.26 1.96
CA ILE A 750 -33.03 10.84 1.84
C ILE A 750 -33.05 12.24 2.47
N ASP A 751 -32.01 12.64 3.17
CA ASP A 751 -31.89 14.00 3.70
C ASP A 751 -31.44 14.97 2.58
N TRP A 752 -32.41 15.45 1.84
CA TRP A 752 -32.18 16.39 0.73
C TRP A 752 -31.67 17.75 1.22
N ASN A 753 -31.97 18.15 2.46
CA ASN A 753 -31.48 19.42 3.02
C ASN A 753 -30.00 19.34 3.33
N LEU A 754 -29.54 18.21 3.90
CA LEU A 754 -28.10 17.97 4.09
C LEU A 754 -27.37 17.97 2.74
N LEU A 755 -27.89 17.28 1.72
CA LEU A 755 -27.29 17.26 0.38
C LEU A 755 -27.18 18.67 -0.22
N ARG A 756 -28.21 19.49 -0.08
CA ARG A 756 -28.18 20.88 -0.59
C ARG A 756 -27.11 21.71 0.10
N ARG A 757 -27.02 21.64 1.42
CA ARG A 757 -26.00 22.38 2.20
C ARG A 757 -24.59 21.88 1.91
N ALA A 758 -24.39 20.58 1.77
CA ALA A 758 -23.09 19.97 1.54
C ALA A 758 -22.67 19.95 0.05
N SER A 759 -23.50 20.36 -0.87
CA SER A 759 -23.22 20.31 -2.32
C SER A 759 -21.86 20.95 -2.69
N PRO A 760 -21.50 22.14 -2.19
CA PRO A 760 -20.20 22.75 -2.49
C PRO A 760 -19.02 21.84 -2.09
N SER A 761 -19.08 21.31 -0.87
CA SER A 761 -18.00 20.46 -0.32
C SER A 761 -17.94 19.12 -1.01
N LEU A 762 -19.07 18.54 -1.40
CA LEU A 762 -19.14 17.29 -2.16
C LEU A 762 -18.48 17.44 -3.54
N HIS A 763 -18.80 18.50 -4.29
CA HIS A 763 -18.20 18.73 -5.61
C HIS A 763 -16.72 19.08 -5.52
N ARG A 764 -16.31 19.84 -4.50
CA ARG A 764 -14.91 20.15 -4.22
C ARG A 764 -14.11 18.86 -3.94
N LEU A 765 -14.63 17.96 -3.10
CA LEU A 765 -14.05 16.67 -2.84
C LEU A 765 -13.94 15.81 -4.12
N ALA A 766 -15.01 15.76 -4.91
CA ALA A 766 -15.02 15.02 -6.16
C ALA A 766 -13.99 15.53 -7.17
N ALA A 767 -13.84 16.86 -7.27
CA ALA A 767 -12.81 17.47 -8.13
C ALA A 767 -11.38 17.11 -7.66
N ALA A 768 -11.12 17.16 -6.36
CA ALA A 768 -9.83 16.78 -5.78
C ALA A 768 -9.50 15.29 -6.01
N VAL A 769 -10.50 14.41 -5.88
CA VAL A 769 -10.35 12.99 -6.18
C VAL A 769 -10.07 12.75 -7.66
N ARG A 770 -10.84 13.39 -8.58
CA ARG A 770 -10.62 13.23 -10.03
C ARG A 770 -9.23 13.70 -10.47
N LYS A 771 -8.73 14.77 -9.85
CA LYS A 771 -7.38 15.31 -10.12
C LYS A 771 -6.26 14.43 -9.53
N GLY A 772 -6.59 13.55 -8.57
CA GLY A 772 -5.61 12.74 -7.86
C GLY A 772 -4.96 13.42 -6.67
N ASP A 773 -5.43 14.61 -6.26
CA ASP A 773 -4.94 15.33 -5.07
C ASP A 773 -5.34 14.58 -3.79
N VAL A 774 -6.46 13.85 -3.82
CA VAL A 774 -7.01 13.09 -2.69
C VAL A 774 -7.25 11.63 -3.08
N VAL A 775 -6.74 10.70 -2.27
CA VAL A 775 -6.96 9.27 -2.45
C VAL A 775 -8.31 8.87 -1.84
N PRO A 776 -9.24 8.25 -2.59
CA PRO A 776 -10.57 7.89 -2.11
C PRO A 776 -10.59 7.11 -0.80
N SER A 777 -9.74 6.08 -0.65
CA SER A 777 -9.70 5.26 0.56
C SER A 777 -9.28 6.04 1.80
N GLU A 778 -8.49 7.08 1.65
CA GLU A 778 -8.10 7.94 2.79
C GLU A 778 -9.28 8.73 3.34
N VAL A 779 -10.24 9.10 2.48
CA VAL A 779 -11.51 9.75 2.85
C VAL A 779 -12.48 8.72 3.38
N LEU A 780 -12.73 7.64 2.64
CA LEU A 780 -13.76 6.65 3.00
C LEU A 780 -13.46 5.89 4.31
N ARG A 781 -12.21 5.86 4.73
CA ARG A 781 -11.74 5.22 5.95
C ARG A 781 -12.17 5.94 7.23
N VAL A 782 -12.46 7.24 7.17
CA VAL A 782 -12.95 8.00 8.32
C VAL A 782 -14.48 7.96 8.37
N TRP A 783 -15.04 7.87 9.58
CA TRP A 783 -16.50 7.82 9.75
C TRP A 783 -17.15 9.20 9.65
N ASN A 784 -16.42 10.24 9.97
CA ASN A 784 -16.85 11.62 9.87
C ASN A 784 -15.73 12.45 9.27
N LEU A 785 -16.08 13.37 8.38
CA LEU A 785 -15.19 14.34 7.76
C LEU A 785 -15.92 15.67 7.76
N TYR A 786 -15.33 16.65 8.45
CA TYR A 786 -15.94 17.97 8.56
C TYR A 786 -15.20 18.98 7.70
N ASP A 787 -15.96 19.75 6.93
CA ASP A 787 -15.44 20.90 6.19
C ASP A 787 -15.21 22.11 7.11
N GLU A 788 -14.76 23.22 6.53
CA GLU A 788 -14.52 24.48 7.24
C GLU A 788 -15.79 25.09 7.85
N ASN A 789 -16.97 24.74 7.36
CA ASN A 789 -18.26 25.23 7.85
C ASN A 789 -18.88 24.27 8.88
N GLY A 790 -18.18 23.22 9.29
CA GLY A 790 -18.65 22.22 10.25
C GLY A 790 -19.70 21.26 9.66
N ILE A 791 -19.84 21.19 8.34
CA ILE A 791 -20.73 20.22 7.68
C ILE A 791 -20.02 18.86 7.66
N ASN A 792 -20.73 17.81 8.08
CA ASN A 792 -20.21 16.44 7.98
C ASN A 792 -20.34 15.90 6.55
N VAL A 793 -19.25 16.06 5.77
CA VAL A 793 -19.19 15.65 4.36
C VAL A 793 -19.36 14.13 4.21
N MET A 794 -18.87 13.32 5.17
CA MET A 794 -19.06 11.86 5.14
C MET A 794 -20.53 11.46 5.35
N GLU A 795 -21.28 12.19 6.12
CA GLU A 795 -22.72 11.96 6.26
C GLU A 795 -23.45 12.34 4.98
N ALA A 796 -23.09 13.48 4.39
CA ALA A 796 -23.62 13.89 3.10
C ALA A 796 -23.29 12.88 1.97
N LEU A 797 -22.09 12.30 1.94
CA LEU A 797 -21.73 11.22 1.02
C LEU A 797 -22.61 9.98 1.24
N ARG A 798 -22.93 9.63 2.49
CA ARG A 798 -23.86 8.52 2.78
C ARG A 798 -25.26 8.81 2.30
N GLU A 799 -25.74 10.04 2.50
CA GLU A 799 -27.05 10.46 1.99
C GLU A 799 -27.10 10.41 0.46
N LEU A 800 -26.06 10.92 -0.21
CA LEU A 800 -25.96 10.85 -1.66
C LEU A 800 -25.94 9.41 -2.16
N GLY A 801 -25.15 8.55 -1.53
CA GLY A 801 -24.98 7.15 -1.92
C GLY A 801 -26.28 6.32 -1.84
N LYS A 802 -27.29 6.80 -1.13
CA LYS A 802 -28.63 6.18 -1.11
C LYS A 802 -29.28 6.22 -2.49
N VAL A 803 -29.03 7.26 -3.31
CA VAL A 803 -29.58 7.40 -4.66
C VAL A 803 -29.02 6.32 -5.59
N PRO A 804 -27.73 6.29 -5.97
CA PRO A 804 -27.20 5.32 -6.93
C PRO A 804 -27.34 3.87 -6.41
N ARG A 805 -27.27 3.66 -5.10
CA ARG A 805 -27.48 2.33 -4.53
C ARG A 805 -28.94 1.86 -4.69
N THR A 806 -29.93 2.73 -4.53
CA THR A 806 -31.34 2.36 -4.73
C THR A 806 -31.63 2.15 -6.22
N GLU A 807 -31.10 2.99 -7.11
CA GLU A 807 -31.18 2.78 -8.57
C GLU A 807 -30.63 1.41 -8.94
N PHE A 808 -29.46 1.06 -8.43
CA PHE A 808 -28.81 -0.24 -8.64
C PHE A 808 -29.68 -1.40 -8.13
N ILE A 809 -30.23 -1.32 -6.91
CA ILE A 809 -31.07 -2.39 -6.34
C ILE A 809 -32.29 -2.63 -7.17
N LEU A 810 -32.95 -1.58 -7.65
CA LEU A 810 -34.15 -1.68 -8.52
C LEU A 810 -33.78 -2.28 -9.88
N GLU A 811 -32.63 -1.93 -10.45
CA GLU A 811 -32.13 -2.53 -11.68
C GLU A 811 -31.75 -4.00 -11.47
N TYR A 812 -31.03 -4.33 -10.42
CA TYR A 812 -30.67 -5.69 -10.04
C TYR A 812 -31.93 -6.59 -9.87
N ALA A 813 -33.00 -6.04 -9.28
CA ALA A 813 -34.24 -6.80 -9.11
C ALA A 813 -34.94 -7.10 -10.43
N ARG A 814 -34.90 -6.17 -11.41
CA ARG A 814 -35.63 -6.31 -12.66
C ARG A 814 -34.86 -7.04 -13.76
N ASP A 815 -33.51 -7.08 -13.73
CA ASP A 815 -32.70 -7.58 -14.84
C ASP A 815 -31.95 -8.88 -14.48
N PRO A 816 -32.41 -10.05 -14.98
CA PRO A 816 -31.73 -11.32 -14.74
C PRO A 816 -30.34 -11.41 -15.35
N ALA A 817 -30.13 -10.88 -16.57
CA ALA A 817 -28.85 -10.92 -17.26
C ALA A 817 -27.79 -10.08 -16.51
N PHE A 818 -28.21 -8.92 -16.02
CA PHE A 818 -27.36 -8.08 -15.18
C PHE A 818 -26.95 -8.78 -13.86
N ARG A 819 -27.86 -9.54 -13.24
CA ARG A 819 -27.54 -10.35 -12.05
C ARG A 819 -26.51 -11.43 -12.36
N GLU A 820 -26.65 -12.09 -13.51
CA GLU A 820 -25.72 -13.12 -13.97
C GLU A 820 -24.34 -12.54 -14.24
N GLU A 821 -24.24 -11.39 -14.89
CA GLU A 821 -22.98 -10.67 -15.09
C GLU A 821 -22.29 -10.37 -13.76
N ILE A 822 -23.01 -9.86 -12.77
CA ILE A 822 -22.48 -9.57 -11.43
C ILE A 822 -21.99 -10.85 -10.75
N HIS A 823 -22.73 -11.95 -10.87
CA HIS A 823 -22.33 -13.26 -10.35
C HIS A 823 -21.01 -13.71 -10.97
N ASN A 824 -20.92 -13.69 -12.30
CA ASN A 824 -19.73 -14.06 -13.04
C ASN A 824 -18.50 -13.22 -12.65
N ASN A 825 -18.70 -11.92 -12.46
CA ASN A 825 -17.65 -11.02 -11.97
C ASN A 825 -17.15 -11.41 -10.56
N CYS A 826 -18.05 -11.77 -9.64
CA CYS A 826 -17.65 -12.25 -8.31
C CYS A 826 -16.88 -13.58 -8.39
N GLN A 827 -17.29 -14.50 -9.25
CA GLN A 827 -16.60 -15.79 -9.46
C GLN A 827 -15.16 -15.60 -9.95
N ARG A 828 -14.89 -14.58 -10.77
CA ARG A 828 -13.52 -14.24 -11.18
C ARG A 828 -12.62 -13.90 -9.99
N ALA A 829 -13.11 -13.10 -9.04
CA ALA A 829 -12.35 -12.77 -7.82
C ALA A 829 -12.14 -14.00 -6.92
N GLU A 830 -13.13 -14.88 -6.80
CA GLU A 830 -13.01 -16.15 -6.07
C GLU A 830 -11.97 -17.07 -6.73
N THR A 831 -11.95 -17.16 -8.07
CA THR A 831 -10.91 -17.89 -8.83
C THR A 831 -9.51 -17.35 -8.54
N TRP A 832 -9.34 -16.04 -8.46
CA TRP A 832 -8.09 -15.40 -8.12
C TRP A 832 -7.64 -15.71 -6.68
N ASN A 833 -8.56 -15.80 -5.73
CA ASN A 833 -8.24 -16.22 -4.37
C ASN A 833 -7.73 -17.66 -4.31
N SER A 834 -8.31 -18.57 -5.07
CA SER A 834 -7.85 -19.97 -5.19
C SER A 834 -6.48 -20.05 -5.87
N PHE A 835 -6.26 -19.25 -6.90
CA PHE A 835 -4.97 -19.10 -7.55
C PHE A 835 -3.90 -18.53 -6.62
N GLN A 836 -4.26 -17.51 -5.81
CA GLN A 836 -3.38 -16.98 -4.76
C GLN A 836 -2.92 -18.07 -3.79
N ASP A 837 -3.83 -18.93 -3.31
CA ASP A 837 -3.47 -20.00 -2.37
C ASP A 837 -2.49 -21.00 -3.00
N ALA A 838 -2.60 -21.24 -4.30
CA ALA A 838 -1.67 -22.08 -5.06
C ALA A 838 -0.29 -21.42 -5.25
N VAL A 839 -0.22 -20.11 -5.43
CA VAL A 839 1.02 -19.36 -5.67
C VAL A 839 1.72 -18.99 -4.35
N PHE A 840 0.97 -18.50 -3.36
CA PHE A 840 1.49 -17.99 -2.08
C PHE A 840 1.64 -19.10 -1.01
N PHE A 841 2.21 -20.21 -1.36
CA PHE A 841 2.31 -21.41 -0.50
C PHE A 841 3.49 -21.38 0.49
N GLY A 842 4.52 -20.62 0.20
CA GLY A 842 5.70 -20.51 1.06
C GLY A 842 5.35 -20.09 2.49
N ASN A 843 6.15 -20.50 3.48
CA ASN A 843 5.88 -20.28 4.90
C ASN A 843 4.45 -20.76 5.33
N GLY A 844 3.86 -21.76 4.65
CA GLY A 844 2.52 -22.25 4.89
C GLY A 844 1.44 -21.18 4.66
N GLY A 845 1.60 -20.34 3.64
CA GLY A 845 0.69 -19.23 3.30
C GLY A 845 0.61 -18.12 4.36
N ARG A 846 1.60 -18.06 5.26
CA ARG A 846 1.61 -17.08 6.37
C ARG A 846 2.47 -15.88 6.00
N VAL A 847 1.93 -14.67 6.14
CA VAL A 847 2.70 -13.43 6.01
C VAL A 847 3.64 -13.28 7.20
N ALA A 848 4.93 -13.52 6.99
CA ALA A 848 5.94 -13.56 8.05
C ALA A 848 6.50 -12.17 8.42
N THR A 849 6.42 -11.20 7.53
CA THR A 849 6.96 -9.86 7.78
C THR A 849 6.03 -9.00 8.63
N ASN A 850 6.63 -8.21 9.53
CA ASN A 850 5.91 -7.22 10.34
C ASN A 850 5.93 -5.82 9.70
N SER A 851 6.79 -5.58 8.72
CA SER A 851 6.88 -4.29 8.02
C SER A 851 5.69 -4.09 7.07
N PRO A 852 4.89 -3.01 7.21
CA PRO A 852 3.79 -2.70 6.29
C PRO A 852 4.27 -2.64 4.85
N ARG A 853 5.35 -1.91 4.63
CA ARG A 853 5.97 -1.77 3.33
C ARG A 853 6.41 -3.10 2.73
N ARG A 854 7.08 -3.95 3.53
CA ARG A 854 7.54 -5.24 3.05
C ARG A 854 6.37 -6.17 2.71
N ARG A 855 5.23 -6.01 3.39
CA ARG A 855 3.98 -6.69 3.03
C ARG A 855 3.45 -6.20 1.69
N ASP A 856 3.43 -4.90 1.46
CA ASP A 856 3.00 -4.32 0.18
C ASP A 856 3.90 -4.81 -0.96
N GLU A 857 5.22 -4.80 -0.77
CA GLU A 857 6.19 -5.32 -1.74
C GLU A 857 5.97 -6.80 -2.05
N MET A 858 5.69 -7.63 -1.03
CA MET A 858 5.32 -9.05 -1.21
C MET A 858 4.00 -9.21 -1.98
N GLY A 859 2.99 -8.41 -1.65
CA GLY A 859 1.72 -8.39 -2.36
C GLY A 859 1.90 -8.04 -3.84
N PHE A 860 2.62 -6.96 -4.13
CA PHE A 860 2.91 -6.55 -5.51
C PHE A 860 3.76 -7.59 -6.27
N ALA A 861 4.75 -8.22 -5.62
CA ALA A 861 5.55 -9.26 -6.24
C ALA A 861 4.69 -10.50 -6.56
N MET A 862 3.80 -10.90 -5.64
CA MET A 862 2.84 -11.98 -5.86
C MET A 862 1.91 -11.66 -7.05
N GLY A 863 1.31 -10.45 -7.06
CA GLY A 863 0.44 -10.02 -8.14
C GLY A 863 1.15 -10.01 -9.50
N LEU A 864 2.41 -9.57 -9.54
CA LEU A 864 3.21 -9.57 -10.75
C LEU A 864 3.49 -11.01 -11.24
N VAL A 865 3.85 -11.94 -10.35
CA VAL A 865 4.06 -13.36 -10.70
C VAL A 865 2.78 -13.97 -11.22
N MET A 866 1.64 -13.74 -10.57
CA MET A 866 0.34 -14.24 -11.01
C MET A 866 -0.06 -13.66 -12.37
N ASN A 867 0.10 -12.35 -12.58
CA ASN A 867 -0.15 -11.72 -13.88
C ASN A 867 0.76 -12.28 -14.99
N CYS A 868 2.03 -12.60 -14.69
CA CYS A 868 2.92 -13.24 -15.65
C CYS A 868 2.41 -14.63 -16.07
N ILE A 869 1.88 -15.43 -15.14
CA ILE A 869 1.31 -16.74 -15.44
C ILE A 869 0.09 -16.60 -16.37
N VAL A 870 -0.83 -15.70 -16.04
CA VAL A 870 -2.04 -15.43 -16.84
C VAL A 870 -1.66 -14.92 -18.24
N PHE A 871 -0.72 -13.98 -18.30
CA PHE A 871 -0.20 -13.43 -19.56
C PHE A 871 0.40 -14.54 -20.43
N HIS A 872 1.28 -15.36 -19.87
CA HIS A 872 1.93 -16.46 -20.59
C HIS A 872 0.90 -17.43 -21.15
N ASN A 873 -0.10 -17.81 -20.35
CA ASN A 873 -1.16 -18.73 -20.76
C ASN A 873 -1.97 -18.18 -21.94
N ALA A 874 -2.42 -16.95 -21.88
CA ALA A 874 -3.17 -16.34 -22.97
C ALA A 874 -2.31 -16.11 -24.20
N TRP A 875 -1.05 -15.69 -24.03
CA TRP A 875 -0.13 -15.42 -25.13
C TRP A 875 0.29 -16.67 -25.89
N LYS A 876 0.68 -17.72 -25.17
CA LYS A 876 1.17 -18.98 -25.80
C LYS A 876 0.04 -19.95 -26.14
N TRP A 877 -1.00 -20.00 -25.33
CA TRP A 877 -2.04 -21.04 -25.39
C TRP A 877 -3.46 -20.50 -25.57
N GLY A 878 -3.63 -19.22 -25.84
CA GLY A 878 -4.94 -18.56 -25.98
C GLY A 878 -5.84 -19.25 -27.02
N SER A 879 -5.30 -19.69 -28.15
CA SER A 879 -6.06 -20.43 -29.16
C SER A 879 -6.57 -21.80 -28.65
N LYS A 880 -5.78 -22.49 -27.83
CA LYS A 880 -6.16 -23.77 -27.20
C LYS A 880 -7.20 -23.55 -26.10
N LEU A 881 -7.01 -22.50 -25.27
CA LEU A 881 -7.95 -22.17 -24.19
C LEU A 881 -9.34 -21.82 -24.75
N ARG A 882 -9.42 -21.04 -25.82
CA ARG A 882 -10.70 -20.64 -26.45
C ARG A 882 -11.50 -21.79 -27.07
N LYS A 883 -10.87 -22.93 -27.36
CA LYS A 883 -11.56 -24.11 -27.89
C LYS A 883 -12.29 -24.93 -26.81
N VAL A 884 -12.05 -24.62 -25.54
CA VAL A 884 -12.66 -25.30 -24.39
C VAL A 884 -13.67 -24.36 -23.76
N GLU A 885 -14.94 -24.74 -23.76
CA GLU A 885 -16.01 -23.96 -23.17
C GLU A 885 -15.74 -23.69 -21.67
N GLY A 886 -15.91 -22.43 -21.25
CA GLY A 886 -15.67 -22.02 -19.86
C GLY A 886 -14.19 -21.94 -19.46
N ALA A 887 -13.23 -22.25 -20.34
CA ALA A 887 -11.82 -22.15 -19.99
C ALA A 887 -11.38 -20.68 -19.84
N THR A 888 -10.58 -20.43 -18.82
CA THR A 888 -10.01 -19.13 -18.51
C THR A 888 -8.49 -19.14 -18.61
N PRO A 889 -7.81 -18.00 -18.71
CA PRO A 889 -6.34 -17.96 -18.72
C PRO A 889 -5.74 -18.22 -17.33
N VAL A 890 -6.57 -18.33 -16.28
CA VAL A 890 -6.13 -18.57 -14.89
C VAL A 890 -5.93 -20.10 -14.68
N VAL A 891 -4.88 -20.63 -15.30
CA VAL A 891 -4.46 -22.02 -15.17
C VAL A 891 -3.06 -22.05 -14.58
N TRP A 892 -2.82 -22.85 -13.53
CA TRP A 892 -1.54 -22.93 -12.83
C TRP A 892 -1.03 -24.36 -12.60
N SER A 893 -1.80 -25.38 -12.92
CA SER A 893 -1.45 -26.78 -12.71
C SER A 893 -0.20 -27.23 -13.49
N HIS A 894 0.08 -26.56 -14.62
CA HIS A 894 1.24 -26.81 -15.47
C HIS A 894 2.49 -26.04 -15.02
N VAL A 895 2.37 -25.11 -14.08
CA VAL A 895 3.52 -24.31 -13.61
C VAL A 895 4.24 -25.06 -12.49
N ARG A 896 5.52 -25.29 -12.69
CA ARG A 896 6.40 -25.84 -11.66
C ARG A 896 6.88 -24.73 -10.73
N PHE A 897 6.21 -24.61 -9.57
CA PHE A 897 6.66 -23.71 -8.52
C PHE A 897 7.80 -24.35 -7.73
N HIS A 898 8.91 -23.68 -7.60
CA HIS A 898 10.10 -24.19 -6.95
C HIS A 898 9.86 -24.77 -5.54
N GLY A 899 9.00 -24.22 -4.72
CA GLY A 899 8.73 -24.70 -3.35
C GLY A 899 7.94 -26.00 -3.24
N ARG A 900 7.26 -26.45 -4.28
CA ARG A 900 6.56 -27.74 -4.29
C ARG A 900 7.47 -28.94 -4.57
N TYR A 901 8.62 -28.70 -5.15
CA TYR A 901 9.59 -29.72 -5.53
C TYR A 901 10.87 -29.48 -4.75
N LYS A 902 10.99 -29.98 -3.55
CA LYS A 902 12.17 -29.84 -2.70
C LYS A 902 13.34 -29.12 -3.40
N PHE A 903 13.51 -27.87 -3.12
CA PHE A 903 14.56 -26.99 -3.67
C PHE A 903 15.99 -27.52 -3.47
N THR A 904 16.10 -28.64 -2.83
CA THR A 904 17.30 -29.18 -2.23
C THR A 904 18.44 -29.51 -3.18
N LYS A 905 18.36 -29.25 -4.45
CA LYS A 905 19.51 -29.52 -5.37
C LYS A 905 19.40 -28.81 -6.73
N ARG A 906 18.69 -27.72 -6.88
CA ARG A 906 18.60 -27.07 -8.18
C ARG A 906 19.74 -26.10 -8.44
N ARG A 907 20.38 -26.32 -9.59
CA ARG A 907 21.37 -25.43 -10.21
C ARG A 907 20.76 -24.08 -10.56
N HIS A 908 21.60 -23.07 -10.73
CA HIS A 908 21.20 -21.75 -11.19
C HIS A 908 20.36 -21.86 -12.46
N PRO A 909 19.27 -21.06 -12.63
CA PRO A 909 18.43 -21.11 -13.83
C PRO A 909 19.20 -20.96 -15.16
N SER A 910 20.30 -20.22 -15.17
CA SER A 910 21.18 -20.07 -16.34
C SER A 910 21.91 -21.37 -16.76
N GLU A 911 22.05 -22.37 -15.86
CA GLU A 911 22.70 -23.64 -16.18
C GLU A 911 21.74 -24.64 -16.80
N LYS A 912 20.44 -24.52 -16.57
CA LYS A 912 19.42 -25.40 -17.16
C LYS A 912 19.14 -25.12 -18.63
N SER A 913 19.32 -23.88 -19.07
CA SER A 913 19.19 -23.54 -20.49
C SER A 913 20.35 -24.07 -21.34
N LYS A 914 21.44 -24.56 -20.71
CA LYS A 914 22.56 -25.20 -21.42
C LYS A 914 22.42 -26.73 -21.56
N GLU A 915 21.53 -27.36 -20.75
CA GLU A 915 21.30 -28.81 -20.82
C GLU A 915 20.13 -29.18 -21.73
N VAL A 916 19.39 -28.22 -22.27
CA VAL A 916 18.21 -28.44 -23.14
C VAL A 916 18.48 -27.95 -24.58
N LEU A 917 19.70 -27.49 -24.85
CA LEU A 917 20.23 -27.35 -26.21
C LEU A 917 21.23 -28.47 -26.46
#